data_0529587222753186be468b47168a94f9
#
_entry.id   0529587222753186be468b47168a94f9
#
_cell.length_a   1.000
_cell.length_b   1.000
_cell.length_c   1.000
_cell.angle_alpha   90.00
_cell.angle_beta   90.00
_cell.angle_gamma   90.00
#
_symmetry.space_group_name_H-M   'P 1'
#
loop_
_entity.id
_entity.type
_entity.pdbx_description
1 polymer ?
#
loop_
_entity_poly.entity_id
_entity_poly.type
_entity_poly.pdbx_seq_one_letter_code
_entity_poly.pdbx_strand_id
1 'polypeptide(L)'
;METNHNEPKYIGVKGARVHNLKNVNVDVPLHQIVGVAGVSGSGKSSLALGVLYAEGSRRYLESLSTYTRRRMTGAAKAQVDEVLYVPAALALHQRPGIPGIRSTFGTGTELLNSLRLMYSRLASHRCPNGHYIEPTLKVAAEQEILCPVCGEKVHAPSAEELAFNSQGACQRCGGTGSVRTVDFDSLVPDDSISIDEGAVAPWNSLMWSLMTDVCREMGVRTDVPFRELTDEEKEIVYHGPAEKKHIFYKAKKSNQAGELDFTYYNAVYTVENALAKVKDEKGMKRVEKFLKEDICPECGGSRLSEAARAPRLRGISLDEACKMTLKELVDWVAGVPDSLPEEMRPMAESICESFQVVAKRLMDLGLSYLSLDRTAFTLSTGERQRMQLARAVRNRTTGVLYVLDEPSIGLHPSNIKGLNAVMHDLVADGNSVLLVDHDTQILSEADWLIEMGPEAGVGGGYVIAEGSIPQIISNKKSMIGPFLAKTADMHVRTQAGKEEVFTLGKLHLSTDNIHTVKPLEVDIPKGRLTVVTGVSGSGKTTMVLESLIPGLEASFCGEHLPKHVKSISAEGIAHVKLIDASPIGINVRSTVATYANIHDELRKIYAKTADAKDRKYKAGDFSYNTGKLRCPVCDGTGQISLDVQFLPDVDIPCPECGGSRYAKGAWQISYENKQGNRYSLPELMEMDVNTALQAVKDLKLVHQRLGVLKNLGLGYLTLGEETPSLSGGEAQRLKLASEMGKGQSDSVFVFDEPTIGLHPLDVQTLLGVFQALVDNGATVLVIEHDLDVIRNADYIIDMGPGGGEEGGRVVACGTPEQIAANEESVTGKYL
;
A
#
# COMPACT_ATOMS: atom_id res chain seq x y z
N MET A 1 14.48 35.24 30.71
CA MET A 1 14.98 33.91 31.16
C MET A 1 16.34 33.74 30.50
N GLU A 2 17.39 33.70 31.29
CA GLU A 2 18.75 33.48 30.77
C GLU A 2 18.85 32.11 30.13
N THR A 3 19.23 32.05 28.87
CA THR A 3 19.44 30.81 28.14
C THR A 3 20.54 30.01 28.81
N ASN A 4 20.18 28.84 29.32
CA ASN A 4 21.12 27.89 29.92
C ASN A 4 22.16 27.51 28.85
N HIS A 5 23.40 27.93 29.01
CA HIS A 5 24.51 27.75 28.08
C HIS A 5 24.99 26.29 27.93
N ASN A 6 24.24 25.31 28.42
CA ASN A 6 24.62 23.88 28.45
C ASN A 6 23.69 22.92 27.69
N GLU A 7 22.73 23.42 26.92
CA GLU A 7 21.91 22.52 26.11
C GLU A 7 22.67 22.05 24.87
N PRO A 8 22.69 20.75 24.58
CA PRO A 8 23.36 20.22 23.39
C PRO A 8 22.70 20.79 22.13
N LYS A 9 23.50 21.25 21.18
CA LYS A 9 23.02 21.83 19.90
C LYS A 9 22.94 20.81 18.77
N TYR A 10 23.57 19.66 18.94
CA TYR A 10 23.71 18.63 17.91
C TYR A 10 23.55 17.24 18.50
N ILE A 11 23.03 16.31 17.67
CA ILE A 11 23.19 14.88 17.89
C ILE A 11 24.51 14.49 17.24
N GLY A 12 25.47 14.01 18.01
CA GLY A 12 26.76 13.55 17.47
C GLY A 12 26.72 12.06 17.13
N VAL A 13 26.91 11.70 15.88
CA VAL A 13 27.04 10.30 15.43
C VAL A 13 28.51 10.03 15.10
N LYS A 14 29.06 8.94 15.64
CA LYS A 14 30.47 8.53 15.38
C LYS A 14 30.51 7.04 15.00
N GLY A 15 31.16 6.77 13.88
CA GLY A 15 31.46 5.42 13.45
C GLY A 15 30.24 4.59 13.04
N ALA A 16 29.24 5.18 12.39
CA ALA A 16 28.05 4.47 11.95
C ALA A 16 28.35 3.50 10.79
N ARG A 17 27.97 2.22 10.97
CA ARG A 17 28.24 1.12 10.02
C ARG A 17 26.99 0.27 9.76
N VAL A 18 25.80 0.84 9.93
CA VAL A 18 24.54 0.16 9.69
C VAL A 18 24.34 -0.01 8.17
N HIS A 19 24.00 -1.23 7.74
CA HIS A 19 23.85 -1.61 6.32
C HIS A 19 25.05 -1.18 5.47
N ASN A 20 24.86 -0.24 4.53
CA ASN A 20 25.89 0.23 3.60
C ASN A 20 26.72 1.41 4.12
N LEU A 21 26.46 1.94 5.33
CA LEU A 21 27.20 3.07 5.90
C LEU A 21 28.67 2.75 6.10
N LYS A 22 29.55 3.67 5.70
CA LYS A 22 31.00 3.52 5.69
C LYS A 22 31.67 4.32 6.82
N ASN A 23 31.45 3.89 8.06
CA ASN A 23 32.05 4.51 9.26
C ASN A 23 31.72 6.02 9.35
N VAL A 24 30.44 6.35 9.18
CA VAL A 24 29.96 7.72 9.06
C VAL A 24 30.07 8.45 10.40
N ASN A 25 30.63 9.68 10.34
CA ASN A 25 30.64 10.65 11.44
C ASN A 25 29.84 11.85 10.93
N VAL A 26 28.85 12.31 11.70
CA VAL A 26 28.01 13.45 11.33
C VAL A 26 27.38 14.08 12.56
N ASP A 27 27.27 15.41 12.56
CA ASP A 27 26.59 16.19 13.57
C ASP A 27 25.23 16.66 13.01
N VAL A 28 24.15 16.26 13.66
CA VAL A 28 22.78 16.56 13.24
C VAL A 28 22.22 17.67 14.15
N PRO A 29 21.96 18.88 13.64
CA PRO A 29 21.43 19.98 14.45
C PRO A 29 20.11 19.64 15.14
N LEU A 30 19.93 20.09 16.38
CA LEU A 30 18.70 19.97 17.14
C LEU A 30 17.81 21.22 16.94
N HIS A 31 16.50 21.06 17.18
CA HIS A 31 15.50 22.13 17.10
C HIS A 31 15.43 22.81 15.72
N GLN A 32 15.67 22.03 14.68
CA GLN A 32 15.66 22.45 13.28
C GLN A 32 15.03 21.36 12.40
N ILE A 33 14.70 21.71 11.16
CA ILE A 33 14.36 20.78 10.11
C ILE A 33 15.66 20.37 9.41
N VAL A 34 16.08 19.14 9.57
CA VAL A 34 17.28 18.58 8.94
C VAL A 34 16.88 17.64 7.82
N GLY A 35 17.20 17.99 6.57
CA GLY A 35 16.97 17.12 5.41
C GLY A 35 18.11 16.11 5.21
N VAL A 36 17.77 14.88 4.86
CA VAL A 36 18.72 13.86 4.42
C VAL A 36 18.40 13.49 2.98
N ALA A 37 19.25 13.91 2.06
CA ALA A 37 19.13 13.71 0.62
C ALA A 37 20.18 12.74 0.06
N GLY A 38 20.04 12.35 -1.20
CA GLY A 38 21.00 11.54 -1.94
C GLY A 38 20.31 10.50 -2.81
N VAL A 39 21.06 9.86 -3.72
CA VAL A 39 20.51 8.86 -4.65
C VAL A 39 19.90 7.66 -3.92
N SER A 40 18.99 6.93 -4.59
CA SER A 40 18.39 5.71 -4.04
C SER A 40 19.49 4.71 -3.66
N GLY A 41 19.38 4.09 -2.46
CA GLY A 41 20.40 3.13 -1.98
C GLY A 41 21.70 3.76 -1.47
N SER A 42 21.81 5.10 -1.32
CA SER A 42 23.00 5.77 -0.80
C SER A 42 23.20 5.68 0.73
N GLY A 43 22.22 5.17 1.48
CA GLY A 43 22.29 5.01 2.93
C GLY A 43 21.49 6.02 3.76
N LYS A 44 20.60 6.81 3.15
CA LYS A 44 19.75 7.79 3.84
C LYS A 44 18.92 7.18 4.98
N SER A 45 18.09 6.17 4.65
CA SER A 45 17.27 5.48 5.65
C SER A 45 18.12 4.69 6.65
N SER A 46 19.32 4.22 6.26
CA SER A 46 20.29 3.61 7.18
C SER A 46 20.76 4.60 8.25
N LEU A 47 21.01 5.86 7.89
CA LEU A 47 21.37 6.92 8.84
C LEU A 47 20.17 7.35 9.68
N ALA A 48 19.05 7.67 9.04
CA ALA A 48 17.87 8.23 9.70
C ALA A 48 17.14 7.20 10.59
N LEU A 49 16.78 6.05 10.03
CA LEU A 49 16.04 5.00 10.74
C LEU A 49 16.98 4.04 11.45
N GLY A 50 18.01 3.56 10.75
CA GLY A 50 18.92 2.54 11.27
C GLY A 50 19.86 3.02 12.38
N VAL A 51 20.15 4.32 12.46
CA VAL A 51 21.03 4.88 13.51
C VAL A 51 20.21 5.80 14.43
N LEU A 52 19.73 6.93 13.94
CA LEU A 52 19.18 7.99 14.79
C LEU A 52 17.87 7.59 15.47
N TYR A 53 16.91 7.07 14.70
CA TYR A 53 15.65 6.55 15.26
C TYR A 53 15.91 5.34 16.16
N ALA A 54 16.72 4.37 15.69
CA ALA A 54 17.00 3.15 16.46
C ALA A 54 17.60 3.46 17.84
N GLU A 55 18.59 4.35 17.91
CA GLU A 55 19.22 4.73 19.18
C GLU A 55 18.31 5.61 20.05
N GLY A 56 17.58 6.57 19.48
CA GLY A 56 16.63 7.41 20.20
C GLY A 56 15.47 6.61 20.78
N SER A 57 14.87 5.73 19.99
CA SER A 57 13.81 4.83 20.43
C SER A 57 14.30 3.84 21.48
N ARG A 58 15.46 3.22 21.28
CA ARG A 58 16.07 2.27 22.23
C ARG A 58 16.30 2.91 23.59
N ARG A 59 16.93 4.07 23.65
CA ARG A 59 17.22 4.77 24.91
C ARG A 59 15.95 5.17 25.65
N TYR A 60 14.93 5.63 24.91
CA TYR A 60 13.64 5.91 25.51
C TYR A 60 13.03 4.65 26.13
N LEU A 61 13.01 3.53 25.40
CA LEU A 61 12.49 2.26 25.91
C LEU A 61 13.29 1.72 27.12
N GLU A 62 14.61 1.90 27.13
CA GLU A 62 15.45 1.52 28.26
C GLU A 62 15.13 2.29 29.55
N SER A 63 14.63 3.53 29.43
CA SER A 63 14.18 4.33 30.58
C SER A 63 12.86 3.85 31.19
N LEU A 64 12.07 3.03 30.47
CA LEU A 64 10.78 2.52 30.93
C LEU A 64 10.94 1.28 31.83
N SER A 65 9.89 0.99 32.62
CA SER A 65 9.86 -0.22 33.46
C SER A 65 10.00 -1.50 32.63
N THR A 66 10.56 -2.55 33.21
CA THR A 66 10.74 -3.85 32.55
C THR A 66 9.43 -4.44 32.05
N TYR A 67 8.31 -4.21 32.74
CA TYR A 67 6.98 -4.66 32.33
C TYR A 67 6.51 -3.96 31.06
N THR A 68 6.68 -2.66 30.99
CA THR A 68 6.30 -1.85 29.80
C THR A 68 7.18 -2.20 28.61
N ARG A 69 8.50 -2.33 28.84
CA ARG A 69 9.49 -2.67 27.82
C ARG A 69 9.20 -4.00 27.13
N ARG A 70 8.72 -5.01 27.86
CA ARG A 70 8.37 -6.34 27.31
C ARG A 70 7.16 -6.32 26.37
N ARG A 71 6.35 -5.26 26.38
CA ARG A 71 5.16 -5.12 25.54
C ARG A 71 5.37 -4.20 24.32
N MET A 72 6.53 -3.56 24.24
CA MET A 72 6.85 -2.64 23.17
C MET A 72 7.96 -3.23 22.30
N THR A 73 7.78 -3.20 21.00
CA THR A 73 8.79 -3.54 20.00
C THR A 73 9.90 -2.49 20.04
N GLY A 74 11.08 -2.88 20.45
CA GLY A 74 12.26 -2.01 20.41
C GLY A 74 13.01 -2.15 19.10
N ALA A 75 13.59 -1.06 18.61
CA ALA A 75 14.55 -1.12 17.51
C ALA A 75 15.79 -1.91 17.93
N ALA A 76 16.39 -2.65 16.99
CA ALA A 76 17.67 -3.32 17.20
C ALA A 76 18.79 -2.30 17.50
N LYS A 77 19.79 -2.70 18.28
CA LYS A 77 20.94 -1.84 18.54
C LYS A 77 21.67 -1.51 17.24
N ALA A 78 21.87 -0.23 16.99
CA ALA A 78 22.59 0.21 15.81
C ALA A 78 24.09 -0.17 15.86
N GLN A 79 24.66 -0.49 14.70
CA GLN A 79 26.11 -0.69 14.56
C GLN A 79 26.81 0.66 14.45
N VAL A 80 27.10 1.25 15.60
CA VAL A 80 27.69 2.58 15.75
C VAL A 80 28.64 2.58 16.93
N ASP A 81 29.72 3.36 16.86
CA ASP A 81 30.66 3.47 17.98
C ASP A 81 30.02 4.29 19.10
N GLU A 82 29.46 5.46 18.77
CA GLU A 82 28.85 6.35 19.75
C GLU A 82 27.75 7.21 19.09
N VAL A 83 26.63 7.43 19.82
CA VAL A 83 25.62 8.45 19.48
C VAL A 83 25.43 9.31 20.73
N LEU A 84 25.69 10.61 20.63
CA LEU A 84 25.57 11.57 21.73
C LEU A 84 24.30 12.41 21.56
N TYR A 85 23.64 12.72 22.66
CA TYR A 85 22.53 13.69 22.78
C TYR A 85 21.31 13.39 21.91
N VAL A 86 21.09 12.12 21.52
CA VAL A 86 19.90 11.76 20.76
C VAL A 86 18.65 11.82 21.66
N PRO A 87 17.61 12.58 21.27
CA PRO A 87 16.33 12.62 21.98
C PRO A 87 15.56 11.30 21.87
N ALA A 88 14.43 11.18 22.61
CA ALA A 88 13.43 10.17 22.28
C ALA A 88 12.98 10.36 20.84
N ALA A 89 12.99 9.28 20.05
CA ALA A 89 12.69 9.37 18.62
C ALA A 89 11.39 8.66 18.25
N LEU A 90 10.62 9.31 17.39
CA LEU A 90 9.42 8.76 16.74
C LEU A 90 9.64 8.72 15.24
N ALA A 91 9.37 7.58 14.60
CA ALA A 91 9.48 7.44 13.15
C ALA A 91 8.12 7.33 12.48
N LEU A 92 8.00 8.02 11.35
CA LEU A 92 6.93 7.84 10.38
C LEU A 92 7.56 7.18 9.16
N HIS A 93 7.35 5.87 9.05
CA HIS A 93 7.92 5.05 7.99
C HIS A 93 7.24 5.31 6.65
N GLN A 94 7.99 5.16 5.57
CA GLN A 94 7.50 5.23 4.19
C GLN A 94 6.27 4.34 3.96
N ARG A 95 6.24 3.15 4.57
CA ARG A 95 5.12 2.22 4.49
C ARG A 95 4.55 1.96 5.88
N PRO A 96 3.51 2.70 6.28
CA PRO A 96 2.80 2.38 7.51
C PRO A 96 2.19 0.98 7.46
N GLY A 97 2.21 0.27 8.58
CA GLY A 97 1.57 -1.04 8.69
C GLY A 97 0.10 -0.99 8.25
N ILE A 98 -0.38 -2.09 7.67
CA ILE A 98 -1.79 -2.21 7.23
C ILE A 98 -2.67 -2.27 8.48
N PRO A 99 -3.61 -1.33 8.66
CA PRO A 99 -4.50 -1.32 9.80
C PRO A 99 -5.46 -2.52 9.78
N GLY A 100 -5.91 -2.95 10.97
CA GLY A 100 -6.92 -3.99 11.09
C GLY A 100 -8.26 -3.61 10.44
N ILE A 101 -9.07 -4.61 10.09
CA ILE A 101 -10.36 -4.49 9.40
C ILE A 101 -11.36 -3.52 10.08
N ARG A 102 -11.25 -3.35 11.40
CA ARG A 102 -12.07 -2.40 12.16
C ARG A 102 -11.52 -0.99 12.20
N SER A 103 -10.35 -0.74 11.62
CA SER A 103 -9.75 0.58 11.62
C SER A 103 -10.38 1.45 10.53
N THR A 104 -10.69 2.70 10.88
CA THR A 104 -11.18 3.72 9.95
C THR A 104 -10.29 4.96 10.00
N PHE A 105 -10.46 5.87 9.04
CA PHE A 105 -9.82 7.18 9.07
C PHE A 105 -10.11 7.90 10.39
N GLY A 106 -11.38 7.86 10.86
CA GLY A 106 -11.78 8.48 12.12
C GLY A 106 -11.12 7.88 13.37
N THR A 107 -10.90 6.55 13.40
CA THR A 107 -10.16 5.90 14.50
C THR A 107 -8.66 6.15 14.41
N GLY A 108 -8.11 6.14 13.21
CA GLY A 108 -6.69 6.39 12.97
C GLY A 108 -6.25 7.81 13.31
N THR A 109 -7.12 8.80 13.06
CA THR A 109 -6.89 10.21 13.41
C THR A 109 -7.34 10.56 14.83
N GLU A 110 -8.06 9.67 15.50
CA GLU A 110 -8.74 9.90 16.79
C GLU A 110 -9.85 10.96 16.75
N LEU A 111 -10.18 11.52 15.59
CA LEU A 111 -11.29 12.47 15.44
C LEU A 111 -12.64 11.86 15.83
N LEU A 112 -12.79 10.53 15.58
CA LEU A 112 -13.99 9.82 15.99
C LEU A 112 -14.17 9.81 17.52
N ASN A 113 -13.09 9.84 18.30
CA ASN A 113 -13.17 9.93 19.76
C ASN A 113 -13.79 11.26 20.21
N SER A 114 -13.36 12.36 19.61
CA SER A 114 -13.92 13.69 19.87
C SER A 114 -15.38 13.78 19.43
N LEU A 115 -15.70 13.20 18.25
CA LEU A 115 -17.07 13.18 17.74
C LEU A 115 -18.00 12.34 18.65
N ARG A 116 -17.56 11.16 19.10
CA ARG A 116 -18.30 10.33 20.07
C ARG A 116 -18.52 11.06 21.39
N LEU A 117 -17.54 11.84 21.84
CA LEU A 117 -17.69 12.66 23.04
C LEU A 117 -18.76 13.74 22.85
N MET A 118 -18.81 14.39 21.67
CA MET A 118 -19.88 15.34 21.34
C MET A 118 -21.25 14.66 21.40
N TYR A 119 -21.40 13.49 20.79
CA TYR A 119 -22.66 12.76 20.80
C TYR A 119 -23.05 12.25 22.20
N SER A 120 -22.09 11.85 23.00
CA SER A 120 -22.34 11.44 24.41
C SER A 120 -22.80 12.59 25.27
N ARG A 121 -22.22 13.79 25.12
CA ARG A 121 -22.38 14.91 26.06
C ARG A 121 -23.36 15.98 25.58
N LEU A 122 -23.50 16.16 24.28
CA LEU A 122 -24.18 17.31 23.69
C LEU A 122 -25.42 16.93 22.88
N ALA A 123 -25.67 15.64 22.62
CA ALA A 123 -26.77 15.18 21.78
C ALA A 123 -28.10 15.09 22.53
N SER A 124 -29.21 15.09 21.78
CA SER A 124 -30.52 14.65 22.23
C SER A 124 -30.53 13.13 22.31
N HIS A 125 -30.94 12.56 23.44
CA HIS A 125 -30.94 11.12 23.67
C HIS A 125 -32.36 10.55 23.64
N ARG A 126 -32.53 9.35 23.12
CA ARG A 126 -33.82 8.67 22.99
C ARG A 126 -34.10 7.83 24.24
N CYS A 127 -35.25 8.00 24.87
CA CYS A 127 -35.68 7.13 25.95
C CYS A 127 -36.13 5.76 25.44
N PRO A 128 -36.28 4.73 26.30
CA PRO A 128 -36.71 3.39 25.87
C PRO A 128 -38.07 3.39 25.13
N ASN A 129 -38.96 4.37 25.43
CA ASN A 129 -40.25 4.52 24.78
C ASN A 129 -40.19 5.37 23.48
N GLY A 130 -39.00 5.70 23.00
CA GLY A 130 -38.79 6.37 21.69
C GLY A 130 -38.84 7.91 21.72
N HIS A 131 -39.05 8.56 22.86
CA HIS A 131 -39.04 10.01 22.93
C HIS A 131 -37.62 10.56 23.01
N TYR A 132 -37.36 11.66 22.31
CA TYR A 132 -36.10 12.38 22.40
C TYR A 132 -36.11 13.40 23.54
N ILE A 133 -35.03 13.48 24.27
CA ILE A 133 -34.81 14.41 25.39
C ILE A 133 -33.77 15.42 24.92
N GLU A 134 -34.12 16.71 25.03
CA GLU A 134 -33.23 17.82 24.65
C GLU A 134 -31.93 17.80 25.46
N PRO A 135 -30.83 18.29 24.90
CA PRO A 135 -29.54 18.36 25.59
C PRO A 135 -29.64 19.23 26.86
N THR A 136 -29.07 18.76 27.96
CA THR A 136 -29.05 19.48 29.25
C THR A 136 -27.70 19.29 29.95
N LEU A 137 -27.37 20.19 30.88
CA LEU A 137 -26.17 20.04 31.72
C LEU A 137 -26.16 18.74 32.52
N LYS A 138 -27.33 18.16 32.85
CA LYS A 138 -27.39 16.84 33.51
C LYS A 138 -26.86 15.74 32.63
N VAL A 139 -27.18 15.72 31.33
CA VAL A 139 -26.65 14.80 30.33
C VAL A 139 -25.14 15.00 30.22
N ALA A 140 -24.72 16.24 30.09
CA ALA A 140 -23.31 16.61 30.01
C ALA A 140 -22.51 16.16 31.23
N ALA A 141 -23.11 16.16 32.42
CA ALA A 141 -22.53 15.72 33.69
C ALA A 141 -22.72 14.23 34.01
N GLU A 142 -23.14 13.39 33.02
CA GLU A 142 -23.40 11.94 33.17
C GLU A 142 -24.45 11.60 34.23
N GLN A 143 -25.39 12.50 34.48
CA GLN A 143 -26.46 12.29 35.46
C GLN A 143 -27.66 11.62 34.80
N GLU A 144 -28.41 10.84 35.60
CA GLU A 144 -29.69 10.28 35.18
C GLU A 144 -30.71 11.43 34.96
N ILE A 145 -31.43 11.33 33.85
CA ILE A 145 -32.50 12.25 33.51
C ILE A 145 -33.85 11.52 33.40
N LEU A 146 -34.93 12.21 33.68
CA LEU A 146 -36.28 11.71 33.47
C LEU A 146 -36.79 12.21 32.12
N CYS A 147 -37.37 11.31 31.33
CA CYS A 147 -38.03 11.70 30.11
C CYS A 147 -39.23 12.63 30.41
N PRO A 148 -39.27 13.84 29.86
CA PRO A 148 -40.33 14.79 30.15
C PRO A 148 -41.72 14.34 29.64
N VAL A 149 -41.74 13.37 28.72
CA VAL A 149 -43.00 12.86 28.12
C VAL A 149 -43.57 11.67 28.88
N CYS A 150 -42.76 10.69 29.28
CA CYS A 150 -43.20 9.43 29.86
C CYS A 150 -42.67 9.16 31.29
N GLY A 151 -41.78 9.98 31.81
CA GLY A 151 -41.21 9.84 33.17
C GLY A 151 -40.14 8.73 33.27
N GLU A 152 -39.81 8.06 32.19
CA GLU A 152 -38.81 6.96 32.17
C GLU A 152 -37.41 7.50 32.43
N LYS A 153 -36.60 6.75 33.17
CA LYS A 153 -35.20 7.09 33.45
C LYS A 153 -34.32 6.82 32.25
N VAL A 154 -33.48 7.77 31.92
CA VAL A 154 -32.54 7.67 30.79
C VAL A 154 -31.15 8.07 31.25
N HIS A 155 -30.17 7.23 30.90
CA HIS A 155 -28.76 7.56 30.96
C HIS A 155 -28.25 7.84 29.55
N ALA A 156 -27.53 8.94 29.40
CA ALA A 156 -26.84 9.23 28.15
C ALA A 156 -25.73 8.15 27.92
N PRO A 157 -25.60 7.61 26.72
CA PRO A 157 -24.55 6.63 26.45
C PRO A 157 -23.17 7.28 26.62
N SER A 158 -22.24 6.55 27.25
CA SER A 158 -20.85 6.94 27.31
C SER A 158 -20.20 6.94 25.91
N ALA A 159 -19.06 7.60 25.75
CA ALA A 159 -18.34 7.59 24.48
C ALA A 159 -17.90 6.16 24.07
N GLU A 160 -17.78 5.24 25.04
CA GLU A 160 -17.45 3.83 24.80
C GLU A 160 -18.66 3.04 24.27
N GLU A 161 -19.85 3.33 24.73
CA GLU A 161 -21.10 2.76 24.22
C GLU A 161 -21.48 3.27 22.82
N LEU A 162 -20.79 4.31 22.35
CA LEU A 162 -20.88 4.82 20.98
C LEU A 162 -19.71 4.29 20.08
N ALA A 163 -18.87 3.38 20.60
CA ALA A 163 -17.72 2.87 19.87
C ALA A 163 -18.04 1.56 19.14
N PHE A 164 -17.92 1.54 17.82
CA PHE A 164 -18.18 0.33 17.02
C PHE A 164 -17.13 -0.77 17.21
N ASN A 165 -15.98 -0.46 17.79
CA ASN A 165 -14.94 -1.44 18.15
C ASN A 165 -15.04 -1.91 19.61
N SER A 166 -16.11 -1.53 20.32
CA SER A 166 -16.39 -1.88 21.69
C SER A 166 -17.91 -2.10 21.89
N GLN A 167 -18.52 -1.49 22.89
CA GLN A 167 -19.91 -1.72 23.30
C GLN A 167 -20.95 -1.23 22.27
N GLY A 168 -20.63 -0.22 21.49
CA GLY A 168 -21.50 0.31 20.42
C GLY A 168 -21.51 -0.50 19.13
N ALA A 169 -20.82 -1.64 19.08
CA ALA A 169 -20.72 -2.46 17.87
C ALA A 169 -22.08 -3.07 17.46
N CYS A 170 -22.37 -3.07 16.16
CA CYS A 170 -23.45 -3.85 15.61
C CYS A 170 -23.21 -5.35 15.91
N GLN A 171 -24.20 -6.01 16.49
CA GLN A 171 -24.06 -7.40 16.94
C GLN A 171 -23.84 -8.37 15.77
N ARG A 172 -24.47 -8.12 14.61
CA ARG A 172 -24.38 -8.97 13.44
C ARG A 172 -22.99 -8.98 12.80
N CYS A 173 -22.40 -7.80 12.58
CA CYS A 173 -21.08 -7.70 11.93
C CYS A 173 -19.93 -7.52 12.91
N GLY A 174 -20.21 -7.43 14.22
CA GLY A 174 -19.19 -7.22 15.25
C GLY A 174 -18.38 -5.92 15.06
N GLY A 175 -18.99 -4.88 14.45
CA GLY A 175 -18.35 -3.59 14.21
C GLY A 175 -17.47 -3.53 12.94
N THR A 176 -17.55 -4.51 12.03
CA THR A 176 -16.82 -4.47 10.74
C THR A 176 -17.55 -3.67 9.66
N GLY A 177 -18.87 -3.56 9.74
CA GLY A 177 -19.73 -2.90 8.74
C GLY A 177 -20.09 -3.80 7.56
N SER A 178 -19.40 -4.92 7.38
CA SER A 178 -19.64 -5.91 6.33
C SER A 178 -19.90 -7.29 6.92
N VAL A 179 -20.52 -8.15 6.15
CA VAL A 179 -20.73 -9.57 6.45
C VAL A 179 -20.30 -10.40 5.26
N ARG A 180 -19.75 -11.56 5.52
CA ARG A 180 -19.42 -12.51 4.46
C ARG A 180 -20.67 -13.32 4.15
N THR A 181 -21.13 -13.23 2.93
CA THR A 181 -22.27 -14.00 2.39
C THR A 181 -21.78 -14.94 1.30
N VAL A 182 -22.59 -15.95 1.01
CA VAL A 182 -22.29 -16.87 -0.09
C VAL A 182 -22.48 -16.13 -1.42
N ASP A 183 -21.48 -16.22 -2.28
CA ASP A 183 -21.52 -15.70 -3.63
C ASP A 183 -22.14 -16.73 -4.57
N PHE A 184 -23.40 -16.49 -4.99
CA PHE A 184 -24.16 -17.41 -5.81
C PHE A 184 -23.54 -17.66 -7.19
N ASP A 185 -22.91 -16.64 -7.78
CA ASP A 185 -22.26 -16.76 -9.09
C ASP A 185 -21.04 -17.71 -9.01
N SER A 186 -20.39 -17.75 -7.87
CA SER A 186 -19.25 -18.65 -7.63
C SER A 186 -19.64 -20.10 -7.35
N LEU A 187 -20.90 -20.35 -6.98
CA LEU A 187 -21.39 -21.72 -6.74
C LEU A 187 -21.50 -22.52 -8.04
N VAL A 188 -21.87 -21.85 -9.13
CA VAL A 188 -21.99 -22.43 -10.47
C VAL A 188 -21.29 -21.50 -11.47
N PRO A 189 -19.95 -21.54 -11.54
CA PRO A 189 -19.18 -20.62 -12.38
C PRO A 189 -19.34 -20.89 -13.89
N ASP A 190 -19.76 -22.09 -14.27
CA ASP A 190 -20.06 -22.47 -15.65
C ASP A 190 -21.38 -23.24 -15.69
N ASP A 191 -22.43 -22.58 -16.15
CA ASP A 191 -23.78 -23.15 -16.26
C ASP A 191 -23.99 -23.96 -17.55
N SER A 192 -23.02 -23.98 -18.45
CA SER A 192 -23.06 -24.74 -19.70
C SER A 192 -22.71 -26.21 -19.53
N ILE A 193 -22.12 -26.59 -18.39
CA ILE A 193 -21.83 -27.97 -18.02
C ILE A 193 -22.88 -28.54 -17.07
N SER A 194 -22.96 -29.87 -17.00
CA SER A 194 -23.90 -30.59 -16.12
C SER A 194 -23.36 -30.72 -14.69
N ILE A 195 -24.25 -31.06 -13.74
CA ILE A 195 -23.85 -31.35 -12.35
C ILE A 195 -22.91 -32.58 -12.32
N ASP A 196 -23.14 -33.57 -13.18
CA ASP A 196 -22.24 -34.75 -13.33
C ASP A 196 -20.85 -34.38 -13.80
N GLU A 197 -20.72 -33.34 -14.62
CA GLU A 197 -19.47 -32.76 -15.09
C GLU A 197 -18.81 -31.80 -14.08
N GLY A 198 -19.54 -31.43 -13.04
CA GLY A 198 -19.01 -30.64 -11.94
C GLY A 198 -19.46 -29.18 -11.90
N ALA A 199 -20.60 -28.82 -12.46
CA ALA A 199 -21.16 -27.47 -12.47
C ALA A 199 -21.19 -26.84 -11.06
N VAL A 200 -21.52 -27.62 -10.02
CA VAL A 200 -21.63 -27.14 -8.64
C VAL A 200 -20.25 -27.20 -7.97
N ALA A 201 -19.49 -26.12 -8.05
CA ALA A 201 -18.10 -26.02 -7.61
C ALA A 201 -17.84 -26.34 -6.11
N PRO A 202 -18.72 -25.97 -5.14
CA PRO A 202 -18.54 -26.34 -3.74
C PRO A 202 -18.52 -27.85 -3.50
N TRP A 203 -19.33 -28.62 -4.21
CA TRP A 203 -19.36 -30.06 -4.04
C TRP A 203 -18.07 -30.74 -4.52
N ASN A 204 -17.37 -30.14 -5.47
CA ASN A 204 -16.10 -30.66 -5.97
C ASN A 204 -14.90 -30.35 -5.05
N SER A 205 -14.98 -29.26 -4.27
CA SER A 205 -13.82 -28.73 -3.54
C SER A 205 -13.96 -28.77 -2.01
N LEU A 206 -15.18 -28.72 -1.49
CA LEU A 206 -15.47 -28.67 -0.05
C LEU A 206 -16.18 -29.91 0.47
N MET A 207 -16.78 -30.71 -0.38
CA MET A 207 -17.57 -31.89 -0.03
C MET A 207 -17.10 -33.15 -0.78
N TRP A 208 -17.73 -34.27 -0.53
CA TRP A 208 -17.48 -35.54 -1.17
C TRP A 208 -18.21 -35.64 -2.51
N SER A 209 -17.59 -36.27 -3.48
CA SER A 209 -18.12 -36.46 -4.84
C SER A 209 -19.47 -37.26 -4.92
N LEU A 210 -19.96 -37.76 -3.81
CA LEU A 210 -21.24 -38.44 -3.66
C LEU A 210 -22.45 -37.49 -3.69
N MET A 211 -22.23 -36.20 -3.55
CA MET A 211 -23.33 -35.22 -3.48
C MET A 211 -24.14 -35.15 -4.79
N THR A 212 -23.47 -35.40 -5.91
CA THR A 212 -24.14 -35.50 -7.23
C THR A 212 -25.17 -36.64 -7.26
N ASP A 213 -24.77 -37.82 -6.74
CA ASP A 213 -25.67 -38.97 -6.71
C ASP A 213 -26.88 -38.74 -5.79
N VAL A 214 -26.64 -38.10 -4.64
CA VAL A 214 -27.72 -37.74 -3.71
C VAL A 214 -28.65 -36.69 -4.29
N CYS A 215 -28.09 -35.71 -5.03
CA CYS A 215 -28.85 -34.66 -5.71
C CYS A 215 -29.82 -35.27 -6.74
N ARG A 216 -29.39 -36.32 -7.45
CA ARG A 216 -30.25 -37.06 -8.39
C ARG A 216 -31.44 -37.70 -7.66
N GLU A 217 -31.23 -38.29 -6.49
CA GLU A 217 -32.31 -38.86 -5.66
C GLU A 217 -33.20 -37.77 -4.99
N MET A 218 -32.80 -36.50 -5.04
CA MET A 218 -33.66 -35.36 -4.69
C MET A 218 -34.58 -34.94 -5.84
N GLY A 219 -34.48 -35.59 -7.02
CA GLY A 219 -35.29 -35.33 -8.18
C GLY A 219 -34.71 -34.29 -9.17
N VAL A 220 -33.43 -33.97 -9.08
CA VAL A 220 -32.73 -33.05 -9.97
C VAL A 220 -32.07 -33.82 -11.12
N ARG A 221 -32.21 -33.36 -12.35
CA ARG A 221 -31.53 -33.89 -13.53
C ARG A 221 -30.05 -33.48 -13.48
N THR A 222 -29.18 -34.39 -13.22
CA THR A 222 -27.71 -34.08 -13.05
C THR A 222 -26.90 -34.21 -14.34
N ASP A 223 -27.49 -34.75 -15.40
CA ASP A 223 -26.89 -35.09 -16.70
C ASP A 223 -27.10 -34.02 -17.79
N VAL A 224 -27.88 -32.98 -17.52
CA VAL A 224 -28.14 -31.85 -18.43
C VAL A 224 -27.35 -30.61 -18.01
N PRO A 225 -27.01 -29.65 -18.93
CA PRO A 225 -26.42 -28.38 -18.57
C PRO A 225 -27.20 -27.66 -17.46
N PHE A 226 -26.51 -27.07 -16.50
CA PHE A 226 -27.13 -26.44 -15.33
C PHE A 226 -28.16 -25.36 -15.71
N ARG A 227 -27.90 -24.59 -16.78
CA ARG A 227 -28.84 -23.59 -17.32
C ARG A 227 -30.17 -24.20 -17.77
N GLU A 228 -30.23 -25.47 -18.15
CA GLU A 228 -31.43 -26.17 -18.62
C GLU A 228 -32.26 -26.81 -17.51
N LEU A 229 -31.79 -26.71 -16.25
CA LEU A 229 -32.57 -27.11 -15.07
C LEU A 229 -33.74 -26.15 -14.88
N THR A 230 -34.85 -26.68 -14.39
CA THR A 230 -36.00 -25.88 -13.98
C THR A 230 -35.67 -25.03 -12.76
N ASP A 231 -36.44 -23.97 -12.50
CA ASP A 231 -36.25 -23.14 -11.31
C ASP A 231 -36.40 -23.93 -10.00
N GLU A 232 -37.30 -24.93 -10.00
CA GLU A 232 -37.49 -25.85 -8.86
C GLU A 232 -36.25 -26.74 -8.64
N GLU A 233 -35.65 -27.26 -9.70
CA GLU A 233 -34.41 -28.04 -9.61
C GLU A 233 -33.25 -27.18 -9.13
N LYS A 234 -33.11 -25.96 -9.63
CA LYS A 234 -32.09 -25.00 -9.17
C LYS A 234 -32.30 -24.63 -7.69
N GLU A 235 -33.54 -24.45 -7.26
CA GLU A 235 -33.85 -24.14 -5.86
C GLU A 235 -33.45 -25.33 -4.94
N ILE A 236 -33.66 -26.58 -5.39
CA ILE A 236 -33.16 -27.75 -4.65
C ILE A 236 -31.63 -27.71 -4.54
N VAL A 237 -30.92 -27.40 -5.61
CA VAL A 237 -29.44 -27.31 -5.59
C VAL A 237 -28.95 -26.24 -4.65
N TYR A 238 -29.56 -25.05 -4.64
CA TYR A 238 -29.14 -23.94 -3.82
C TYR A 238 -29.62 -24.02 -2.37
N HIS A 239 -30.85 -24.41 -2.13
CA HIS A 239 -31.53 -24.30 -0.84
C HIS A 239 -32.28 -25.56 -0.37
N GLY A 240 -32.24 -26.64 -1.13
CA GLY A 240 -32.97 -27.89 -0.80
C GLY A 240 -32.70 -28.38 0.64
N PRO A 241 -33.69 -29.00 1.28
CA PRO A 241 -33.61 -29.48 2.67
C PRO A 241 -32.58 -30.62 2.83
N ALA A 242 -31.97 -30.68 4.02
CA ALA A 242 -31.05 -31.75 4.38
C ALA A 242 -31.84 -33.04 4.60
N GLU A 243 -31.99 -33.86 3.57
CA GLU A 243 -32.68 -35.14 3.59
C GLU A 243 -31.73 -36.30 3.43
N LYS A 244 -31.99 -37.38 4.14
CA LYS A 244 -31.24 -38.64 4.02
C LYS A 244 -31.82 -39.46 2.87
N LYS A 245 -31.01 -39.73 1.83
CA LYS A 245 -31.40 -40.53 0.66
C LYS A 245 -30.57 -41.80 0.60
N HIS A 246 -31.17 -42.84 0.06
CA HIS A 246 -30.49 -44.10 -0.23
C HIS A 246 -29.93 -44.04 -1.65
N ILE A 247 -28.59 -44.16 -1.79
CA ILE A 247 -27.92 -44.04 -3.07
C ILE A 247 -27.15 -45.31 -3.40
N PHE A 248 -27.09 -45.61 -4.68
CA PHE A 248 -26.22 -46.64 -5.24
C PHE A 248 -24.92 -46.02 -5.68
N TYR A 249 -23.85 -46.37 -4.99
CA TYR A 249 -22.51 -45.77 -5.18
C TYR A 249 -21.59 -46.68 -5.99
N LYS A 250 -20.91 -46.16 -6.99
CA LYS A 250 -19.84 -46.79 -7.75
C LYS A 250 -18.54 -45.98 -7.65
N ALA A 251 -17.53 -46.57 -7.07
CA ALA A 251 -16.25 -45.86 -6.87
C ALA A 251 -15.55 -45.57 -8.21
N LYS A 252 -15.17 -44.31 -8.48
CA LYS A 252 -14.46 -43.89 -9.71
C LYS A 252 -13.09 -44.57 -9.92
N LYS A 253 -12.44 -45.08 -8.85
CA LYS A 253 -11.06 -45.64 -8.87
C LYS A 253 -10.97 -47.12 -8.54
N SER A 254 -12.08 -47.78 -8.19
CA SER A 254 -12.13 -49.20 -7.90
C SER A 254 -13.46 -49.78 -8.43
N ASN A 255 -13.50 -51.02 -8.80
CA ASN A 255 -14.76 -51.67 -9.29
C ASN A 255 -15.74 -52.00 -8.14
N GLN A 256 -15.61 -51.35 -6.98
CA GLN A 256 -16.51 -51.57 -5.85
C GLN A 256 -17.77 -50.72 -6.03
N ALA A 257 -18.91 -51.38 -5.96
CA ALA A 257 -20.21 -50.75 -5.90
C ALA A 257 -20.90 -51.17 -4.59
N GLY A 258 -21.69 -50.29 -4.00
CA GLY A 258 -22.41 -50.52 -2.76
C GLY A 258 -23.58 -49.55 -2.58
N GLU A 259 -24.47 -49.91 -1.67
CA GLU A 259 -25.59 -49.07 -1.28
C GLU A 259 -25.23 -48.31 0.01
N LEU A 260 -25.60 -47.04 0.08
CA LEU A 260 -25.23 -46.17 1.16
C LEU A 260 -26.31 -45.14 1.40
N ASP A 261 -26.68 -44.93 2.65
CA ASP A 261 -27.54 -43.82 3.06
C ASP A 261 -26.68 -42.57 3.26
N PHE A 262 -26.97 -41.50 2.51
CA PHE A 262 -26.23 -40.26 2.61
C PHE A 262 -27.17 -39.05 2.70
N THR A 263 -26.77 -38.03 3.49
CA THR A 263 -27.60 -36.84 3.68
C THR A 263 -27.26 -35.81 2.59
N TYR A 264 -28.31 -35.33 1.95
CA TYR A 264 -28.20 -34.23 0.99
C TYR A 264 -27.78 -32.92 1.70
N TYR A 265 -26.82 -32.20 1.14
CA TYR A 265 -26.43 -30.88 1.55
C TYR A 265 -26.37 -29.97 0.34
N ASN A 266 -27.24 -28.96 0.31
CA ASN A 266 -27.31 -28.00 -0.78
C ASN A 266 -26.00 -27.18 -0.90
N ALA A 267 -25.81 -26.45 -2.01
CA ALA A 267 -24.59 -25.74 -2.33
C ALA A 267 -24.26 -24.63 -1.31
N VAL A 268 -25.28 -23.85 -0.89
CA VAL A 268 -25.14 -22.77 0.10
C VAL A 268 -24.73 -23.33 1.45
N TYR A 269 -25.46 -24.33 1.96
CA TYR A 269 -25.14 -24.98 3.24
C TYR A 269 -23.74 -25.58 3.23
N THR A 270 -23.30 -26.13 2.09
CA THR A 270 -21.94 -26.69 1.96
C THR A 270 -20.87 -25.63 2.24
N VAL A 271 -21.04 -24.40 1.71
CA VAL A 271 -20.11 -23.30 1.94
C VAL A 271 -20.20 -22.79 3.38
N GLU A 272 -21.40 -22.57 3.91
CA GLU A 272 -21.62 -22.09 5.28
C GLU A 272 -21.06 -23.07 6.33
N ASN A 273 -21.31 -24.36 6.15
CA ASN A 273 -20.79 -25.41 7.03
C ASN A 273 -19.25 -25.53 6.94
N ALA A 274 -18.69 -25.35 5.74
CA ALA A 274 -17.25 -25.33 5.58
C ALA A 274 -16.66 -24.10 6.27
N LEU A 275 -17.26 -22.92 6.13
CA LEU A 275 -16.84 -21.68 6.81
C LEU A 275 -16.86 -21.83 8.34
N ALA A 276 -17.94 -22.41 8.88
CA ALA A 276 -18.07 -22.62 10.32
C ALA A 276 -17.02 -23.58 10.91
N LYS A 277 -16.44 -24.45 10.08
CA LYS A 277 -15.42 -25.45 10.47
C LYS A 277 -13.99 -25.05 10.17
N VAL A 278 -13.76 -23.87 9.56
CA VAL A 278 -12.41 -23.38 9.26
C VAL A 278 -11.61 -23.17 10.53
N LYS A 279 -10.41 -23.77 10.59
CA LYS A 279 -9.49 -23.67 11.72
C LYS A 279 -8.12 -23.08 11.34
N ASP A 280 -7.81 -23.02 10.05
CA ASP A 280 -6.53 -22.58 9.53
C ASP A 280 -6.68 -21.74 8.25
N GLU A 281 -5.60 -21.09 7.87
CA GLU A 281 -5.55 -20.23 6.69
C GLU A 281 -5.77 -21.01 5.38
N LYS A 282 -5.34 -22.27 5.32
CA LYS A 282 -5.56 -23.12 4.14
C LYS A 282 -7.03 -23.47 3.96
N GLY A 283 -7.73 -23.74 5.07
CA GLY A 283 -9.18 -23.93 5.09
C GLY A 283 -9.90 -22.69 4.63
N MET A 284 -9.50 -21.50 5.13
CA MET A 284 -10.09 -20.22 4.73
C MET A 284 -9.94 -19.99 3.22
N LYS A 285 -8.76 -20.12 2.64
CA LYS A 285 -8.53 -19.96 1.19
C LYS A 285 -9.38 -20.87 0.30
N ARG A 286 -9.83 -22.03 0.81
CA ARG A 286 -10.71 -22.91 0.06
C ARG A 286 -12.16 -22.44 0.04
N VAL A 287 -12.60 -21.81 1.13
CA VAL A 287 -13.99 -21.34 1.28
C VAL A 287 -14.15 -19.93 0.71
N GLU A 288 -13.12 -19.10 0.86
CA GLU A 288 -13.12 -17.67 0.49
C GLU A 288 -13.54 -17.42 -0.95
N LYS A 289 -13.20 -18.30 -1.88
CA LYS A 289 -13.60 -18.21 -3.30
C LYS A 289 -15.10 -18.33 -3.55
N PHE A 290 -15.86 -18.77 -2.54
CA PHE A 290 -17.32 -18.89 -2.58
C PHE A 290 -18.03 -17.84 -1.73
N LEU A 291 -17.28 -16.86 -1.22
CA LEU A 291 -17.79 -15.81 -0.35
C LEU A 291 -17.57 -14.45 -1.00
N LYS A 292 -18.54 -13.59 -0.83
CA LYS A 292 -18.42 -12.15 -1.10
C LYS A 292 -18.65 -11.36 0.18
N GLU A 293 -18.06 -10.17 0.22
CA GLU A 293 -18.32 -9.22 1.29
C GLU A 293 -19.49 -8.31 0.88
N ASP A 294 -20.57 -8.41 1.61
CA ASP A 294 -21.74 -7.56 1.46
C ASP A 294 -21.85 -6.58 2.63
N ILE A 295 -22.46 -5.42 2.38
CA ILE A 295 -22.77 -4.46 3.44
C ILE A 295 -23.67 -5.15 4.47
N CYS A 296 -23.36 -4.98 5.76
CA CYS A 296 -24.16 -5.55 6.83
C CYS A 296 -25.61 -5.04 6.76
N PRO A 297 -26.62 -5.89 6.57
CA PRO A 297 -28.02 -5.47 6.39
C PRO A 297 -28.65 -4.88 7.67
N GLU A 298 -28.11 -5.17 8.85
CA GLU A 298 -28.60 -4.63 10.12
C GLU A 298 -28.13 -3.19 10.37
N CYS A 299 -26.84 -2.92 10.17
CA CYS A 299 -26.31 -1.59 10.41
C CYS A 299 -26.13 -0.73 9.14
N GLY A 300 -26.41 -1.27 7.94
CA GLY A 300 -26.25 -0.55 6.68
C GLY A 300 -24.81 -0.03 6.45
N GLY A 301 -23.80 -0.77 6.94
CA GLY A 301 -22.39 -0.38 6.83
C GLY A 301 -21.89 0.55 7.95
N SER A 302 -22.77 1.11 8.78
CA SER A 302 -22.39 2.08 9.84
C SER A 302 -21.52 1.49 10.96
N ARG A 303 -21.44 0.17 11.08
CA ARG A 303 -20.72 -0.59 12.13
C ARG A 303 -21.33 -0.49 13.53
N LEU A 304 -22.27 0.44 13.72
CA LEU A 304 -22.89 0.79 15.00
C LEU A 304 -24.19 0.01 15.22
N SER A 305 -24.46 -0.31 16.49
CA SER A 305 -25.74 -0.83 16.94
C SER A 305 -26.85 0.22 16.78
N GLU A 306 -28.11 -0.17 16.84
CA GLU A 306 -29.24 0.76 16.81
C GLU A 306 -29.18 1.77 17.98
N ALA A 307 -28.82 1.30 19.16
CA ALA A 307 -28.66 2.16 20.34
C ALA A 307 -27.59 3.22 20.16
N ALA A 308 -26.46 2.86 19.55
CA ALA A 308 -25.36 3.80 19.27
C ALA A 308 -25.68 4.80 18.14
N ARG A 309 -26.63 4.48 17.26
CA ARG A 309 -27.13 5.37 16.20
C ARG A 309 -28.31 6.24 16.64
N ALA A 310 -28.88 5.98 17.84
CA ALA A 310 -30.05 6.70 18.33
C ALA A 310 -29.79 8.17 18.69
N PRO A 311 -28.67 8.56 19.34
CA PRO A 311 -28.43 9.97 19.69
C PRO A 311 -28.44 10.88 18.46
N ARG A 312 -29.02 12.10 18.62
CA ARG A 312 -29.09 13.12 17.58
C ARG A 312 -28.41 14.41 18.02
N LEU A 313 -27.49 14.92 17.23
CA LEU A 313 -26.88 16.23 17.43
C LEU A 313 -27.10 17.06 16.17
N ARG A 314 -27.70 18.23 16.33
CA ARG A 314 -28.22 19.05 15.22
C ARG A 314 -29.07 18.22 14.22
N GLY A 315 -29.87 17.30 14.75
CA GLY A 315 -30.80 16.48 13.98
C GLY A 315 -30.23 15.23 13.30
N ILE A 316 -28.91 15.05 13.23
CA ILE A 316 -28.26 13.89 12.59
C ILE A 316 -27.67 12.92 13.60
N SER A 317 -27.52 11.67 13.21
CA SER A 317 -26.91 10.61 14.01
C SER A 317 -25.39 10.56 13.85
N LEU A 318 -24.71 9.82 14.73
CA LEU A 318 -23.26 9.65 14.68
C LEU A 318 -22.79 9.03 13.36
N ASP A 319 -23.52 8.04 12.84
CA ASP A 319 -23.17 7.40 11.57
C ASP A 319 -23.38 8.31 10.36
N GLU A 320 -24.40 9.16 10.38
CA GLU A 320 -24.63 10.19 9.36
C GLU A 320 -23.49 11.23 9.38
N ALA A 321 -23.07 11.67 10.56
CA ALA A 321 -21.93 12.57 10.71
C ALA A 321 -20.60 11.94 10.25
N CYS A 322 -20.38 10.64 10.52
CA CYS A 322 -19.18 9.94 10.09
C CYS A 322 -19.07 9.78 8.55
N LYS A 323 -20.17 9.86 7.83
CA LYS A 323 -20.19 9.78 6.35
C LYS A 323 -19.86 11.11 5.68
N MET A 324 -19.96 12.22 6.39
CA MET A 324 -19.55 13.53 5.87
C MET A 324 -18.05 13.52 5.54
N THR A 325 -17.67 14.22 4.49
CA THR A 325 -16.26 14.53 4.26
C THR A 325 -15.72 15.35 5.44
N LEU A 326 -14.41 15.29 5.66
CA LEU A 326 -13.79 16.04 6.75
C LEU A 326 -14.09 17.54 6.64
N LYS A 327 -14.14 18.09 5.42
CA LYS A 327 -14.50 19.49 5.16
C LYS A 327 -15.93 19.80 5.63
N GLU A 328 -16.92 19.03 5.17
CA GLU A 328 -18.32 19.19 5.58
C GLU A 328 -18.50 19.01 7.09
N LEU A 329 -17.79 18.05 7.67
CA LEU A 329 -17.87 17.78 9.10
C LEU A 329 -17.29 18.92 9.94
N VAL A 330 -16.21 19.56 9.50
CA VAL A 330 -15.64 20.76 10.14
C VAL A 330 -16.64 21.91 10.14
N ASP A 331 -17.28 22.18 8.99
CA ASP A 331 -18.30 23.23 8.87
C ASP A 331 -19.52 22.90 9.74
N TRP A 332 -19.92 21.63 9.79
CA TRP A 332 -21.03 21.18 10.64
C TRP A 332 -20.70 21.31 12.14
N VAL A 333 -19.50 20.90 12.57
CA VAL A 333 -19.05 20.99 13.97
C VAL A 333 -18.98 22.47 14.44
N ALA A 334 -18.55 23.37 13.56
CA ALA A 334 -18.49 24.79 13.88
C ALA A 334 -19.84 25.36 14.35
N GLY A 335 -20.95 24.84 13.85
CA GLY A 335 -22.28 25.26 14.23
C GLY A 335 -22.90 24.50 15.44
N VAL A 336 -22.17 23.54 16.05
CA VAL A 336 -22.69 22.79 17.22
C VAL A 336 -22.93 23.66 18.43
N PRO A 337 -22.01 24.55 18.87
CA PRO A 337 -22.24 25.38 20.05
C PRO A 337 -23.50 26.25 19.96
N ASP A 338 -23.76 26.83 18.78
CA ASP A 338 -24.92 27.72 18.58
C ASP A 338 -26.26 26.96 18.60
N SER A 339 -26.24 25.66 18.35
CA SER A 339 -27.45 24.82 18.39
C SER A 339 -27.87 24.37 19.80
N LEU A 340 -27.09 24.70 20.80
CA LEU A 340 -27.27 24.24 22.18
C LEU A 340 -27.75 25.34 23.12
N PRO A 341 -28.37 24.96 24.25
CA PRO A 341 -28.68 25.89 25.30
C PRO A 341 -27.45 26.72 25.75
N GLU A 342 -27.66 27.97 26.09
CA GLU A 342 -26.58 28.92 26.43
C GLU A 342 -25.64 28.39 27.52
N GLU A 343 -26.17 27.70 28.50
CA GLU A 343 -25.41 27.11 29.61
C GLU A 343 -24.46 25.97 29.20
N MET A 344 -24.68 25.33 28.04
CA MET A 344 -23.86 24.22 27.50
C MET A 344 -22.79 24.72 26.51
N ARG A 345 -22.91 25.93 25.99
CA ARG A 345 -22.01 26.46 24.94
C ARG A 345 -20.53 26.42 25.30
N PRO A 346 -20.10 26.84 26.51
CA PRO A 346 -18.66 26.82 26.85
C PRO A 346 -18.05 25.43 26.79
N MET A 347 -18.79 24.39 27.22
CA MET A 347 -18.33 23.01 27.10
C MET A 347 -18.30 22.58 25.64
N ALA A 348 -19.32 22.88 24.87
CA ALA A 348 -19.41 22.54 23.46
C ALA A 348 -18.28 23.20 22.68
N GLU A 349 -17.99 24.47 22.91
CA GLU A 349 -16.87 25.19 22.29
C GLU A 349 -15.54 24.50 22.54
N SER A 350 -15.24 24.08 23.77
CA SER A 350 -14.01 23.42 24.15
C SER A 350 -13.84 22.05 23.44
N ILE A 351 -14.94 21.27 23.36
CA ILE A 351 -14.89 19.95 22.66
C ILE A 351 -14.75 20.17 21.15
N CYS A 352 -15.50 21.12 20.58
CA CYS A 352 -15.45 21.41 19.14
C CYS A 352 -14.08 21.98 18.71
N GLU A 353 -13.47 22.87 19.52
CA GLU A 353 -12.14 23.40 19.27
C GLU A 353 -11.09 22.29 19.22
N SER A 354 -11.14 21.36 20.17
CA SER A 354 -10.23 20.20 20.18
C SER A 354 -10.34 19.34 18.90
N PHE A 355 -11.54 19.19 18.35
CA PHE A 355 -11.79 18.53 17.08
C PHE A 355 -11.22 19.34 15.91
N GLN A 356 -11.55 20.65 15.86
CA GLN A 356 -11.20 21.53 14.74
C GLN A 356 -9.69 21.70 14.56
N VAL A 357 -8.90 21.75 15.64
CA VAL A 357 -7.45 21.86 15.59
C VAL A 357 -6.84 20.67 14.83
N VAL A 358 -7.29 19.45 15.12
CA VAL A 358 -6.79 18.24 14.44
C VAL A 358 -7.31 18.16 13.00
N ALA A 359 -8.60 18.47 12.82
CA ALA A 359 -9.24 18.41 11.51
C ALA A 359 -8.61 19.40 10.51
N LYS A 360 -8.29 20.63 10.96
CA LYS A 360 -7.60 21.62 10.13
C LYS A 360 -6.26 21.12 9.61
N ARG A 361 -5.44 20.52 10.47
CA ARG A 361 -4.14 19.96 10.07
C ARG A 361 -4.28 18.86 9.03
N LEU A 362 -5.29 18.00 9.17
CA LEU A 362 -5.59 16.97 8.17
C LEU A 362 -6.04 17.59 6.85
N MET A 363 -6.81 18.67 6.88
CA MET A 363 -7.20 19.40 5.67
C MET A 363 -5.98 20.05 4.99
N ASP A 364 -5.09 20.66 5.77
CA ASP A 364 -3.84 21.26 5.26
C ASP A 364 -2.93 20.18 4.60
N LEU A 365 -2.99 18.96 5.09
CA LEU A 365 -2.32 17.79 4.49
C LEU A 365 -3.09 17.19 3.28
N GLY A 366 -4.15 17.84 2.79
CA GLY A 366 -4.91 17.43 1.62
C GLY A 366 -5.82 16.22 1.84
N LEU A 367 -6.31 15.98 3.07
CA LEU A 367 -7.22 14.88 3.41
C LEU A 367 -8.66 15.33 3.64
N SER A 368 -9.04 16.53 3.16
CA SER A 368 -10.35 17.16 3.33
C SER A 368 -11.52 16.34 2.78
N TYR A 369 -11.26 15.52 1.76
CA TYR A 369 -12.25 14.71 1.06
C TYR A 369 -12.56 13.36 1.73
N LEU A 370 -11.78 12.94 2.74
CA LEU A 370 -11.99 11.67 3.44
C LEU A 370 -13.11 11.81 4.48
N SER A 371 -13.95 10.78 4.60
CA SER A 371 -14.95 10.65 5.66
C SER A 371 -14.39 9.85 6.85
N LEU A 372 -14.93 10.05 8.05
CA LEU A 372 -14.44 9.37 9.25
C LEU A 372 -14.72 7.87 9.24
N ASP A 373 -15.72 7.40 8.50
CA ASP A 373 -16.07 5.99 8.33
C ASP A 373 -15.23 5.29 7.27
N ARG A 374 -14.43 6.04 6.47
CA ARG A 374 -13.55 5.46 5.45
C ARG A 374 -12.64 4.40 6.05
N THR A 375 -12.70 3.21 5.54
CA THR A 375 -11.92 2.06 6.03
C THR A 375 -10.42 2.30 5.83
N ALA A 376 -9.62 2.16 6.89
CA ALA A 376 -8.21 2.54 6.86
C ALA A 376 -7.35 1.69 5.91
N PHE A 377 -7.72 0.43 5.64
CA PHE A 377 -7.01 -0.40 4.68
C PHE A 377 -7.24 0.01 3.21
N THR A 378 -8.31 0.78 2.92
CA THR A 378 -8.58 1.32 1.57
C THR A 378 -7.86 2.64 1.30
N LEU A 379 -7.17 3.18 2.28
CA LEU A 379 -6.36 4.39 2.14
C LEU A 379 -5.07 4.06 1.39
N SER A 380 -4.65 4.96 0.52
CA SER A 380 -3.33 4.91 -0.13
C SER A 380 -2.20 4.99 0.91
N THR A 381 -0.98 4.64 0.49
CA THR A 381 0.19 4.72 1.38
C THR A 381 0.42 6.15 1.87
N GLY A 382 0.33 7.14 0.97
CA GLY A 382 0.47 8.55 1.31
C GLY A 382 -0.63 9.07 2.25
N GLU A 383 -1.90 8.66 2.04
CA GLU A 383 -3.00 9.02 2.95
C GLU A 383 -2.79 8.45 4.35
N ARG A 384 -2.35 7.19 4.47
CA ARG A 384 -2.02 6.58 5.77
C ARG A 384 -0.87 7.29 6.47
N GLN A 385 0.17 7.66 5.74
CA GLN A 385 1.32 8.37 6.28
C GLN A 385 0.93 9.76 6.80
N ARG A 386 0.16 10.52 6.03
CA ARG A 386 -0.36 11.84 6.43
C ARG A 386 -1.29 11.77 7.64
N MET A 387 -2.13 10.73 7.71
CA MET A 387 -2.95 10.46 8.88
C MET A 387 -2.10 10.24 10.14
N GLN A 388 -1.00 9.49 10.03
CA GLN A 388 -0.09 9.28 11.15
C GLN A 388 0.67 10.55 11.54
N LEU A 389 1.09 11.36 10.55
CA LEU A 389 1.75 12.64 10.79
C LEU A 389 0.83 13.60 11.57
N ALA A 390 -0.40 13.76 11.14
CA ALA A 390 -1.37 14.61 11.84
C ALA A 390 -1.62 14.15 13.29
N ARG A 391 -1.60 12.83 13.53
CA ARG A 391 -1.69 12.28 14.89
C ARG A 391 -0.45 12.58 15.73
N ALA A 392 0.74 12.48 15.16
CA ALA A 392 1.99 12.74 15.87
C ALA A 392 2.06 14.19 16.38
N VAL A 393 1.63 15.14 15.55
CA VAL A 393 1.65 16.59 15.86
C VAL A 393 0.59 16.98 16.91
N ARG A 394 -0.50 16.22 17.05
CA ARG A 394 -1.57 16.50 18.01
C ARG A 394 -1.07 16.56 19.46
N ASN A 395 -0.10 15.74 19.82
CA ASN A 395 0.26 15.51 21.22
C ASN A 395 1.11 16.63 21.85
N ARG A 396 1.47 17.68 21.08
CA ARG A 396 2.31 18.81 21.54
C ARG A 396 3.45 18.38 22.47
N THR A 397 4.14 17.31 22.09
CA THR A 397 5.33 16.85 22.79
C THR A 397 6.48 17.80 22.50
N THR A 398 7.39 17.96 23.42
CA THR A 398 8.60 18.76 23.25
C THR A 398 9.83 17.90 23.51
N GLY A 399 10.95 18.23 22.87
CA GLY A 399 12.21 17.50 23.05
C GLY A 399 12.23 16.11 22.38
N VAL A 400 11.45 15.91 21.32
CA VAL A 400 11.38 14.67 20.55
C VAL A 400 12.05 14.86 19.20
N LEU A 401 12.71 13.81 18.72
CA LEU A 401 13.20 13.71 17.33
C LEU A 401 12.15 13.02 16.48
N TYR A 402 11.52 13.75 15.57
CA TYR A 402 10.62 13.18 14.55
C TYR A 402 11.42 12.80 13.32
N VAL A 403 11.43 11.52 12.97
CA VAL A 403 12.06 10.99 11.76
C VAL A 403 10.98 10.74 10.74
N LEU A 404 10.94 11.52 9.67
CA LEU A 404 9.96 11.45 8.59
C LEU A 404 10.63 10.82 7.37
N ASP A 405 10.16 9.65 6.96
CA ASP A 405 10.72 8.91 5.82
C ASP A 405 9.78 9.07 4.61
N GLU A 406 10.20 9.91 3.67
CA GLU A 406 9.51 10.27 2.43
C GLU A 406 8.04 10.74 2.66
N PRO A 407 7.81 11.78 3.48
CA PRO A 407 6.45 12.25 3.76
C PRO A 407 5.76 12.92 2.57
N SER A 408 6.48 13.20 1.48
CA SER A 408 5.96 13.76 0.23
C SER A 408 5.19 12.75 -0.64
N ILE A 409 5.27 11.45 -0.33
CA ILE A 409 4.68 10.39 -1.18
C ILE A 409 3.22 10.66 -1.51
N GLY A 410 2.90 10.66 -2.83
CA GLY A 410 1.55 10.86 -3.34
C GLY A 410 0.96 12.24 -3.06
N LEU A 411 1.80 13.23 -2.71
CA LEU A 411 1.40 14.62 -2.56
C LEU A 411 1.47 15.35 -3.91
N HIS A 412 0.36 15.98 -4.25
CA HIS A 412 0.38 16.99 -5.30
C HIS A 412 1.12 18.24 -4.79
N PRO A 413 1.85 18.98 -5.65
CA PRO A 413 2.59 20.19 -5.25
C PRO A 413 1.79 21.21 -4.43
N SER A 414 0.47 21.31 -4.67
CA SER A 414 -0.41 22.19 -3.87
C SER A 414 -0.48 21.84 -2.38
N ASN A 415 -0.23 20.58 -2.00
CA ASN A 415 -0.32 20.09 -0.63
C ASN A 415 1.03 20.10 0.12
N ILE A 416 2.14 20.34 -0.58
CA ILE A 416 3.47 20.42 0.02
C ILE A 416 3.55 21.54 1.06
N LYS A 417 2.88 22.68 0.80
CA LYS A 417 2.84 23.80 1.76
C LYS A 417 2.24 23.40 3.11
N GLY A 418 1.20 22.56 3.11
CA GLY A 418 0.60 22.05 4.34
C GLY A 418 1.56 21.14 5.11
N LEU A 419 2.31 20.29 4.42
CA LEU A 419 3.33 19.44 5.03
C LEU A 419 4.46 20.29 5.66
N ASN A 420 4.94 21.30 4.95
CA ASN A 420 5.97 22.22 5.46
C ASN A 420 5.48 22.95 6.72
N ALA A 421 4.24 23.45 6.72
CA ALA A 421 3.65 24.09 7.90
C ALA A 421 3.63 23.15 9.12
N VAL A 422 3.27 21.89 8.92
CA VAL A 422 3.29 20.86 10.00
C VAL A 422 4.69 20.62 10.54
N MET A 423 5.73 20.58 9.68
CA MET A 423 7.12 20.44 10.13
C MET A 423 7.60 21.66 10.93
N HIS A 424 7.25 22.86 10.50
CA HIS A 424 7.55 24.08 11.23
C HIS A 424 6.82 24.15 12.59
N ASP A 425 5.55 23.70 12.67
CA ASP A 425 4.82 23.60 13.93
C ASP A 425 5.53 22.66 14.92
N LEU A 426 6.04 21.50 14.43
CA LEU A 426 6.79 20.57 15.28
C LEU A 426 8.05 21.21 15.86
N VAL A 427 8.80 21.96 15.05
CA VAL A 427 10.02 22.65 15.49
C VAL A 427 9.66 23.79 16.44
N ALA A 428 8.60 24.55 16.16
CA ALA A 428 8.14 25.63 17.04
C ALA A 428 7.68 25.11 18.42
N ASP A 429 7.15 23.89 18.50
CA ASP A 429 6.82 23.19 19.75
C ASP A 429 8.07 22.64 20.49
N GLY A 430 9.31 22.94 20.03
CA GLY A 430 10.55 22.58 20.69
C GLY A 430 11.08 21.17 20.33
N ASN A 431 10.67 20.63 19.20
CA ASN A 431 11.15 19.33 18.70
C ASN A 431 12.24 19.50 17.62
N SER A 432 12.77 18.38 17.18
CA SER A 432 13.68 18.29 16.04
C SER A 432 13.03 17.43 14.96
N VAL A 433 13.17 17.82 13.69
CA VAL A 433 12.64 17.07 12.54
C VAL A 433 13.80 16.59 11.68
N LEU A 434 13.90 15.29 11.47
CA LEU A 434 14.80 14.66 10.51
C LEU A 434 13.97 14.16 9.34
N LEU A 435 14.16 14.75 8.18
CA LEU A 435 13.40 14.51 6.97
C LEU A 435 14.24 13.75 5.97
N VAL A 436 13.84 12.55 5.58
CA VAL A 436 14.40 11.83 4.42
C VAL A 436 13.45 12.07 3.27
N ASP A 437 13.88 12.79 2.25
CA ASP A 437 13.03 13.05 1.07
C ASP A 437 13.87 13.27 -0.19
N HIS A 438 13.21 13.28 -1.34
CA HIS A 438 13.82 13.52 -2.65
C HIS A 438 13.22 14.76 -3.33
N ASP A 439 12.03 15.20 -2.89
CA ASP A 439 11.35 16.37 -3.43
C ASP A 439 12.11 17.65 -3.08
N THR A 440 12.56 18.35 -4.12
CA THR A 440 13.34 19.59 -3.96
C THR A 440 12.53 20.71 -3.33
N GLN A 441 11.19 20.73 -3.46
CA GLN A 441 10.33 21.74 -2.84
C GLN A 441 10.30 21.59 -1.31
N ILE A 442 10.37 20.35 -0.81
CA ILE A 442 10.41 20.06 0.62
C ILE A 442 11.82 20.25 1.17
N LEU A 443 12.81 19.72 0.45
CA LEU A 443 14.20 19.85 0.87
C LEU A 443 14.67 21.31 0.93
N SER A 444 14.12 22.21 0.10
CA SER A 444 14.42 23.64 0.13
C SER A 444 13.97 24.35 1.41
N GLU A 445 13.02 23.77 2.16
CA GLU A 445 12.53 24.30 3.45
C GLU A 445 13.37 23.82 4.65
N ALA A 446 14.34 22.92 4.43
CA ALA A 446 15.21 22.45 5.50
C ALA A 446 16.21 23.54 5.93
N ASP A 447 16.44 23.68 7.25
CA ASP A 447 17.47 24.57 7.81
C ASP A 447 18.89 24.04 7.53
N TRP A 448 19.01 22.70 7.54
CA TRP A 448 20.26 21.98 7.31
C TRP A 448 20.03 20.76 6.44
N LEU A 449 20.95 20.47 5.54
CA LEU A 449 20.89 19.29 4.67
C LEU A 449 22.14 18.43 4.86
N ILE A 450 21.94 17.10 4.92
CA ILE A 450 22.97 16.08 4.89
C ILE A 450 22.78 15.28 3.62
N GLU A 451 23.76 15.29 2.74
CA GLU A 451 23.68 14.54 1.48
C GLU A 451 24.51 13.28 1.52
N MET A 452 23.86 12.16 1.27
CA MET A 452 24.45 10.82 1.26
C MET A 452 24.79 10.40 -0.16
N GLY A 453 25.94 9.75 -0.33
CA GLY A 453 26.37 9.30 -1.66
C GLY A 453 27.78 8.72 -1.67
N PRO A 454 28.53 8.84 -2.79
CA PRO A 454 28.09 9.44 -4.07
C PRO A 454 27.20 8.52 -4.91
N GLU A 455 27.23 7.20 -4.66
CA GLU A 455 26.53 6.17 -5.41
C GLU A 455 25.61 5.35 -4.50
N ALA A 456 24.92 4.40 -5.09
CA ALA A 456 24.10 3.42 -4.39
C ALA A 456 24.94 2.21 -3.91
N GLY A 457 24.47 1.50 -2.89
CA GLY A 457 25.04 0.22 -2.43
C GLY A 457 26.48 0.33 -1.95
N VAL A 458 27.38 -0.46 -2.52
CA VAL A 458 28.80 -0.55 -2.10
C VAL A 458 29.56 0.75 -2.36
N GLY A 459 29.22 1.49 -3.41
CA GLY A 459 29.79 2.81 -3.74
C GLY A 459 29.26 3.97 -2.91
N GLY A 460 28.17 3.75 -2.17
CA GLY A 460 27.51 4.73 -1.29
C GLY A 460 27.94 4.63 0.17
N GLY A 461 27.12 5.20 1.03
CA GLY A 461 27.27 5.12 2.49
C GLY A 461 28.19 6.17 3.09
N TYR A 462 28.47 7.25 2.37
CA TYR A 462 29.27 8.40 2.84
C TYR A 462 28.40 9.66 2.91
N VAL A 463 28.76 10.59 3.80
CA VAL A 463 28.27 11.98 3.73
C VAL A 463 29.15 12.70 2.72
N ILE A 464 28.58 13.19 1.62
CA ILE A 464 29.29 13.87 0.54
C ILE A 464 29.21 15.38 0.64
N ALA A 465 28.14 15.88 1.26
CA ALA A 465 27.97 17.31 1.55
C ALA A 465 27.07 17.47 2.79
N GLU A 466 27.30 18.54 3.57
CA GLU A 466 26.41 18.95 4.65
C GLU A 466 26.47 20.48 4.80
N GLY A 467 25.38 21.07 5.24
CA GLY A 467 25.30 22.52 5.44
C GLY A 467 23.90 23.08 5.21
N SER A 468 23.76 24.40 5.27
CA SER A 468 22.56 25.10 4.88
C SER A 468 22.28 24.98 3.36
N ILE A 469 21.06 25.20 2.92
CA ILE A 469 20.70 25.10 1.49
C ILE A 469 21.64 25.92 0.58
N PRO A 470 22.01 27.21 0.88
CA PRO A 470 22.98 27.92 0.06
C PRO A 470 24.36 27.29 0.01
N GLN A 471 24.79 26.65 1.11
CA GLN A 471 26.10 25.94 1.15
C GLN A 471 26.05 24.67 0.28
N ILE A 472 24.95 23.92 0.32
CA ILE A 472 24.77 22.75 -0.54
C ILE A 472 24.75 23.14 -2.02
N ILE A 473 24.01 24.19 -2.39
CA ILE A 473 23.94 24.70 -3.77
C ILE A 473 25.36 25.10 -4.28
N SER A 474 26.18 25.69 -3.44
CA SER A 474 27.52 26.10 -3.81
C SER A 474 28.57 24.98 -3.78
N ASN A 475 28.22 23.83 -3.20
CA ASN A 475 29.14 22.69 -3.06
C ASN A 475 29.22 21.89 -4.37
N LYS A 476 30.35 21.91 -5.04
CA LYS A 476 30.60 21.18 -6.29
C LYS A 476 30.46 19.64 -6.17
N LYS A 477 30.54 19.10 -4.96
CA LYS A 477 30.38 17.66 -4.72
C LYS A 477 28.90 17.27 -4.54
N SER A 478 28.04 18.25 -4.29
CA SER A 478 26.61 18.00 -4.11
C SER A 478 25.96 17.57 -5.43
N MET A 479 25.23 16.47 -5.39
CA MET A 479 24.45 15.96 -6.52
C MET A 479 23.05 16.58 -6.54
N ILE A 480 22.48 16.91 -5.36
CA ILE A 480 21.16 17.56 -5.26
C ILE A 480 21.24 19.08 -5.46
N GLY A 481 22.39 19.71 -5.24
CA GLY A 481 22.59 21.15 -5.32
C GLY A 481 22.11 21.78 -6.62
N PRO A 482 22.45 21.25 -7.82
CA PRO A 482 21.97 21.77 -9.11
C PRO A 482 20.44 21.75 -9.24
N PHE A 483 19.76 20.77 -8.65
CA PHE A 483 18.29 20.67 -8.66
C PHE A 483 17.66 21.68 -7.70
N LEU A 484 18.22 21.86 -6.51
CA LEU A 484 17.79 22.90 -5.57
C LEU A 484 17.97 24.31 -6.16
N ALA A 485 19.05 24.52 -6.92
CA ALA A 485 19.32 25.76 -7.63
C ALA A 485 18.48 25.94 -8.91
N LYS A 486 17.71 24.91 -9.30
CA LYS A 486 16.96 24.88 -10.58
C LYS A 486 17.84 25.12 -11.82
N THR A 487 19.10 24.71 -11.76
CA THR A 487 20.08 24.83 -12.87
C THR A 487 20.27 23.51 -13.63
N ALA A 488 19.79 22.39 -13.08
CA ALA A 488 19.82 21.10 -13.75
C ALA A 488 18.77 21.05 -14.88
N ASP A 489 19.19 20.55 -16.04
CA ASP A 489 18.25 20.32 -17.14
C ASP A 489 17.52 19.00 -16.93
N MET A 490 16.17 19.07 -16.85
CA MET A 490 15.29 17.92 -16.71
C MET A 490 14.59 17.53 -18.01
N HIS A 491 14.83 18.25 -19.11
CA HIS A 491 14.30 17.86 -20.43
C HIS A 491 15.18 16.77 -21.05
N VAL A 492 14.85 15.51 -20.75
CA VAL A 492 15.64 14.35 -21.19
C VAL A 492 14.98 13.54 -22.33
N ARG A 493 13.78 13.96 -22.74
CA ARG A 493 13.00 13.30 -23.79
C ARG A 493 12.73 14.23 -24.99
N THR A 494 12.64 13.62 -26.16
CA THR A 494 12.07 14.27 -27.35
C THR A 494 10.56 14.07 -27.34
N GLN A 495 9.80 15.11 -27.08
CA GLN A 495 8.35 15.09 -27.05
C GLN A 495 7.74 15.20 -28.46
N ALA A 496 6.57 14.58 -28.64
CA ALA A 496 5.79 14.76 -29.86
C ALA A 496 5.20 16.16 -29.91
N GLY A 497 5.26 16.81 -31.09
CA GLY A 497 4.59 18.07 -31.30
C GLY A 497 3.05 17.94 -31.20
N LYS A 498 2.36 19.05 -30.90
CA LYS A 498 0.90 19.09 -30.68
C LYS A 498 0.10 18.37 -31.77
N GLU A 499 0.49 18.55 -33.01
CA GLU A 499 -0.20 17.93 -34.17
C GLU A 499 0.17 16.46 -34.37
N GLU A 500 1.27 15.99 -33.72
CA GLU A 500 1.81 14.65 -33.88
C GLU A 500 1.32 13.68 -32.79
N VAL A 501 0.74 14.20 -31.70
CA VAL A 501 0.38 13.41 -30.53
C VAL A 501 -0.51 12.20 -30.89
N PHE A 502 -1.54 12.40 -31.74
CA PHE A 502 -2.51 11.39 -32.13
C PHE A 502 -2.26 10.72 -33.50
N THR A 503 -1.12 10.94 -34.13
CA THR A 503 -0.84 10.39 -35.47
C THR A 503 -0.78 8.87 -35.55
N LEU A 504 -0.44 8.20 -34.41
CA LEU A 504 -0.37 6.74 -34.28
C LEU A 504 -1.70 6.11 -33.87
N GLY A 505 -2.78 6.91 -33.75
CA GLY A 505 -4.08 6.47 -33.24
C GLY A 505 -4.28 6.80 -31.78
N LYS A 506 -5.40 6.29 -31.22
CA LYS A 506 -5.79 6.54 -29.82
C LYS A 506 -6.46 5.33 -29.18
N LEU A 507 -6.40 5.26 -27.87
CA LEU A 507 -7.33 4.50 -27.05
C LEU A 507 -8.45 5.44 -26.62
N HIS A 508 -9.67 4.93 -26.58
CA HIS A 508 -10.83 5.71 -26.14
C HIS A 508 -11.49 5.01 -24.97
N LEU A 509 -11.81 5.75 -23.91
CA LEU A 509 -12.55 5.28 -22.72
C LEU A 509 -13.74 6.18 -22.46
N SER A 510 -14.93 5.59 -22.31
CA SER A 510 -16.14 6.28 -21.85
C SER A 510 -16.72 5.54 -20.66
N THR A 511 -17.03 6.27 -19.58
CA THR A 511 -17.55 5.68 -18.32
C THR A 511 -18.81 6.38 -17.84
N ASP A 512 -19.58 5.67 -17.02
CA ASP A 512 -20.58 6.21 -16.11
C ASP A 512 -19.95 6.60 -14.77
N ASN A 513 -20.77 7.01 -13.81
CA ASN A 513 -20.34 7.29 -12.46
C ASN A 513 -19.71 6.04 -11.81
N ILE A 514 -18.55 6.23 -11.19
CA ILE A 514 -17.94 5.23 -10.31
C ILE A 514 -17.31 5.94 -9.11
N HIS A 515 -17.71 5.59 -7.89
CA HIS A 515 -17.33 6.30 -6.67
C HIS A 515 -17.60 7.80 -6.79
N THR A 516 -16.56 8.64 -6.65
CA THR A 516 -16.63 10.10 -6.83
C THR A 516 -16.35 10.55 -8.27
N VAL A 517 -15.93 9.63 -9.15
CA VAL A 517 -15.64 9.94 -10.57
C VAL A 517 -16.95 10.07 -11.33
N LYS A 518 -17.14 11.25 -11.92
CA LYS A 518 -18.30 11.59 -12.77
C LYS A 518 -18.18 10.88 -14.12
N PRO A 519 -19.26 10.80 -14.92
CA PRO A 519 -19.15 10.29 -16.29
C PRO A 519 -18.07 11.05 -17.06
N LEU A 520 -17.16 10.33 -17.67
CA LEU A 520 -16.06 10.93 -18.43
C LEU A 520 -15.87 10.25 -19.78
N GLU A 521 -15.25 10.98 -20.67
CA GLU A 521 -14.83 10.56 -21.98
C GLU A 521 -13.40 11.03 -22.20
N VAL A 522 -12.48 10.11 -22.50
CA VAL A 522 -11.06 10.45 -22.62
C VAL A 522 -10.39 9.68 -23.74
N ASP A 523 -9.56 10.38 -24.49
CA ASP A 523 -8.71 9.83 -25.55
C ASP A 523 -7.25 9.81 -25.07
N ILE A 524 -6.58 8.68 -25.23
CA ILE A 524 -5.18 8.46 -24.85
C ILE A 524 -4.39 8.15 -26.12
N PRO A 525 -3.36 8.94 -26.47
CA PRO A 525 -2.59 8.72 -27.69
C PRO A 525 -1.76 7.45 -27.65
N LYS A 526 -1.75 6.69 -28.75
CA LYS A 526 -0.93 5.47 -28.90
C LYS A 526 0.53 5.81 -29.16
N GLY A 527 1.42 4.93 -28.68
CA GLY A 527 2.86 5.05 -28.89
C GLY A 527 3.46 6.34 -28.32
N ARG A 528 2.88 6.86 -27.26
CA ARG A 528 3.27 8.13 -26.59
C ARG A 528 3.34 7.93 -25.09
N LEU A 529 4.02 8.87 -24.40
CA LEU A 529 3.97 9.00 -22.95
C LEU A 529 2.80 9.91 -22.57
N THR A 530 1.77 9.35 -21.95
CA THR A 530 0.65 10.08 -21.37
C THR A 530 0.77 10.09 -19.86
N VAL A 531 0.63 11.26 -19.24
CA VAL A 531 0.61 11.39 -17.78
C VAL A 531 -0.80 11.75 -17.30
N VAL A 532 -1.33 10.96 -16.37
CA VAL A 532 -2.58 11.26 -15.65
C VAL A 532 -2.20 11.91 -14.34
N THR A 533 -2.55 13.16 -14.16
CA THR A 533 -2.22 13.97 -12.99
C THR A 533 -3.45 14.61 -12.36
N GLY A 534 -3.25 15.42 -11.34
CA GLY A 534 -4.30 16.13 -10.58
C GLY A 534 -4.16 15.95 -9.08
N VAL A 535 -4.92 16.70 -8.30
CA VAL A 535 -4.85 16.69 -6.83
C VAL A 535 -5.15 15.32 -6.24
N SER A 536 -4.73 15.09 -4.98
CA SER A 536 -5.05 13.83 -4.27
C SER A 536 -6.56 13.64 -4.13
N GLY A 537 -7.04 12.42 -4.39
CA GLY A 537 -8.49 12.11 -4.36
C GLY A 537 -9.29 12.59 -5.56
N SER A 538 -8.66 13.11 -6.63
CA SER A 538 -9.37 13.55 -7.86
C SER A 538 -9.89 12.41 -8.75
N GLY A 539 -9.60 11.14 -8.43
CA GLY A 539 -10.12 9.98 -9.14
C GLY A 539 -9.17 9.38 -10.18
N LYS A 540 -7.89 9.76 -10.23
CA LYS A 540 -6.87 9.22 -11.17
C LYS A 540 -6.79 7.70 -11.14
N THR A 541 -6.59 7.15 -9.95
CA THR A 541 -6.48 5.69 -9.75
C THR A 541 -7.76 4.97 -10.19
N THR A 542 -8.93 5.51 -9.86
CA THR A 542 -10.24 4.95 -10.27
C THR A 542 -10.41 4.96 -11.79
N MET A 543 -10.05 6.07 -12.47
CA MET A 543 -10.12 6.13 -13.92
C MET A 543 -9.19 5.11 -14.58
N VAL A 544 -7.96 4.96 -14.09
CA VAL A 544 -6.96 4.11 -14.74
C VAL A 544 -7.06 2.66 -14.26
N LEU A 545 -7.00 2.40 -12.94
CA LEU A 545 -6.90 1.04 -12.41
C LEU A 545 -8.25 0.33 -12.29
N GLU A 546 -9.35 1.06 -12.06
CA GLU A 546 -10.67 0.46 -11.89
C GLU A 546 -11.54 0.53 -13.16
N SER A 547 -11.19 1.41 -14.12
CA SER A 547 -11.99 1.57 -15.35
C SER A 547 -11.21 1.19 -16.60
N LEU A 548 -10.06 1.83 -16.88
CA LEU A 548 -9.30 1.61 -18.13
C LEU A 548 -8.72 0.18 -18.20
N ILE A 549 -7.99 -0.25 -17.17
CA ILE A 549 -7.35 -1.58 -17.17
C ILE A 549 -8.37 -2.70 -17.25
N PRO A 550 -9.40 -2.78 -16.34
CA PRO A 550 -10.40 -3.85 -16.42
C PRO A 550 -11.21 -3.81 -17.72
N GLY A 551 -11.48 -2.61 -18.27
CA GLY A 551 -12.14 -2.46 -19.56
C GLY A 551 -11.31 -3.01 -20.71
N LEU A 552 -10.01 -2.75 -20.75
CA LEU A 552 -9.08 -3.30 -21.75
C LEU A 552 -8.98 -4.82 -21.63
N GLU A 553 -8.79 -5.35 -20.43
CA GLU A 553 -8.71 -6.79 -20.17
C GLU A 553 -9.99 -7.52 -20.64
N ALA A 554 -11.16 -7.02 -20.25
CA ALA A 554 -12.44 -7.56 -20.70
C ALA A 554 -12.58 -7.51 -22.23
N SER A 555 -12.17 -6.40 -22.85
CA SER A 555 -12.20 -6.26 -24.32
C SER A 555 -11.28 -7.27 -25.02
N PHE A 556 -10.08 -7.52 -24.48
CA PHE A 556 -9.11 -8.48 -25.07
C PHE A 556 -9.56 -9.93 -24.90
N CYS A 557 -10.22 -10.27 -23.77
CA CYS A 557 -10.76 -11.60 -23.51
C CYS A 557 -12.12 -11.85 -24.16
N GLY A 558 -12.79 -10.80 -24.70
CA GLY A 558 -14.16 -10.90 -25.21
C GLY A 558 -15.22 -11.07 -24.11
N GLU A 559 -14.90 -10.62 -22.89
CA GLU A 559 -15.77 -10.65 -21.74
C GLU A 559 -16.65 -9.41 -21.64
N HIS A 560 -17.64 -9.41 -20.75
CA HIS A 560 -18.47 -8.24 -20.49
C HIS A 560 -17.67 -7.12 -19.85
N LEU A 561 -17.82 -5.89 -20.36
CA LEU A 561 -17.22 -4.71 -19.77
C LEU A 561 -17.72 -4.50 -18.32
N PRO A 562 -16.88 -3.93 -17.44
CA PRO A 562 -17.34 -3.51 -16.11
C PRO A 562 -18.58 -2.62 -16.22
N LYS A 563 -19.53 -2.75 -15.30
CA LYS A 563 -20.85 -2.07 -15.37
C LYS A 563 -20.81 -0.55 -15.61
N HIS A 564 -19.77 0.09 -15.12
CA HIS A 564 -19.56 1.54 -15.23
C HIS A 564 -18.77 1.93 -16.49
N VAL A 565 -18.23 0.99 -17.26
CA VAL A 565 -17.53 1.26 -18.52
C VAL A 565 -18.52 1.12 -19.66
N LYS A 566 -18.89 2.25 -20.29
CA LYS A 566 -19.83 2.30 -21.43
C LYS A 566 -19.22 1.74 -22.69
N SER A 567 -18.03 2.22 -23.00
CA SER A 567 -17.29 1.80 -24.19
C SER A 567 -15.79 1.95 -24.00
N ILE A 568 -15.05 1.06 -24.63
CA ILE A 568 -13.61 1.13 -24.71
C ILE A 568 -13.17 0.71 -26.12
N SER A 569 -12.20 1.41 -26.70
CA SER A 569 -11.57 1.00 -27.95
C SER A 569 -10.07 1.17 -27.84
N ALA A 570 -9.34 0.16 -28.32
CA ALA A 570 -7.88 0.10 -28.27
C ALA A 570 -7.35 -0.64 -29.49
N GLU A 571 -7.64 -0.13 -30.69
CA GLU A 571 -7.27 -0.80 -31.96
C GLU A 571 -5.74 -1.03 -32.03
N GLY A 572 -5.34 -2.29 -32.30
CA GLY A 572 -3.95 -2.70 -32.40
C GLY A 572 -3.20 -2.79 -31.07
N ILE A 573 -3.90 -2.79 -29.94
CA ILE A 573 -3.38 -3.13 -28.61
C ILE A 573 -3.94 -4.49 -28.21
N ALA A 574 -3.08 -5.37 -27.69
CA ALA A 574 -3.44 -6.72 -27.26
C ALA A 574 -3.12 -7.00 -25.80
N HIS A 575 -2.29 -6.16 -25.18
CA HIS A 575 -1.82 -6.38 -23.81
C HIS A 575 -1.83 -5.09 -22.99
N VAL A 576 -2.27 -5.20 -21.72
CA VAL A 576 -2.08 -4.18 -20.71
C VAL A 576 -1.19 -4.72 -19.60
N LYS A 577 -0.23 -3.90 -19.13
CA LYS A 577 0.77 -4.28 -18.14
C LYS A 577 0.83 -3.23 -17.05
N LEU A 578 0.34 -3.59 -15.86
CA LEU A 578 0.40 -2.72 -14.69
C LEU A 578 1.74 -2.88 -13.96
N ILE A 579 2.42 -1.76 -13.77
CA ILE A 579 3.66 -1.63 -13.01
C ILE A 579 3.39 -0.73 -11.81
N ASP A 580 3.04 -1.33 -10.70
CA ASP A 580 2.71 -0.65 -9.44
C ASP A 580 3.74 -0.93 -8.34
N ALA A 581 3.69 -0.17 -7.24
CA ALA A 581 4.57 -0.32 -6.09
C ALA A 581 4.15 -1.47 -5.14
N SER A 582 3.19 -2.33 -5.51
CA SER A 582 2.80 -3.47 -4.69
C SER A 582 3.98 -4.43 -4.48
N PRO A 583 4.12 -5.04 -3.29
CA PRO A 583 5.22 -5.95 -3.01
C PRO A 583 5.31 -7.10 -4.02
N ILE A 584 6.54 -7.39 -4.45
CA ILE A 584 6.82 -8.52 -5.32
C ILE A 584 6.94 -9.77 -4.46
N GLY A 585 5.90 -10.59 -4.44
CA GLY A 585 5.90 -11.85 -3.70
C GLY A 585 5.84 -11.66 -2.18
N ILE A 586 5.14 -12.57 -1.50
CA ILE A 586 5.00 -12.59 -0.04
C ILE A 586 6.07 -13.52 0.58
N ASN A 587 6.83 -14.22 -0.27
CA ASN A 587 7.70 -15.30 0.16
C ASN A 587 9.16 -14.85 0.16
N VAL A 588 9.82 -14.95 1.31
CA VAL A 588 11.28 -14.73 1.49
C VAL A 588 12.16 -15.56 0.54
N ARG A 589 11.60 -16.57 -0.13
CA ARG A 589 12.29 -17.37 -1.15
C ARG A 589 12.35 -16.73 -2.53
N SER A 590 11.61 -15.63 -2.75
CA SER A 590 11.72 -14.85 -3.99
C SER A 590 12.91 -13.89 -3.88
N THR A 591 13.79 -13.88 -4.87
CA THR A 591 14.96 -13.00 -4.92
C THR A 591 14.96 -12.18 -6.22
N VAL A 592 15.78 -11.13 -6.27
CA VAL A 592 16.01 -10.31 -7.47
C VAL A 592 16.34 -11.20 -8.65
N ALA A 593 17.27 -12.16 -8.50
CA ALA A 593 17.67 -13.08 -9.58
C ALA A 593 16.55 -14.02 -10.02
N THR A 594 15.69 -14.49 -9.10
CA THR A 594 14.56 -15.35 -9.48
C THR A 594 13.49 -14.57 -10.23
N TYR A 595 13.16 -13.39 -9.77
CA TYR A 595 12.14 -12.58 -10.38
C TYR A 595 12.55 -12.06 -11.78
N ALA A 596 13.82 -11.65 -11.94
CA ALA A 596 14.38 -11.27 -13.25
C ALA A 596 14.70 -12.48 -14.15
N ASN A 597 14.30 -13.70 -13.79
CA ASN A 597 14.58 -14.94 -14.51
C ASN A 597 16.08 -15.23 -14.77
N ILE A 598 16.98 -14.62 -13.98
CA ILE A 598 18.42 -14.82 -14.07
C ILE A 598 18.82 -16.16 -13.43
N HIS A 599 18.27 -16.47 -12.28
CA HIS A 599 18.58 -17.66 -11.50
C HIS A 599 18.30 -18.95 -12.30
N ASP A 600 17.21 -19.01 -13.07
CA ASP A 600 16.87 -20.18 -13.88
C ASP A 600 17.87 -20.42 -15.01
N GLU A 601 18.39 -19.36 -15.60
CA GLU A 601 19.45 -19.49 -16.63
C GLU A 601 20.78 -19.92 -15.99
N LEU A 602 21.13 -19.34 -14.84
CA LEU A 602 22.33 -19.75 -14.10
C LEU A 602 22.26 -21.23 -13.73
N ARG A 603 21.15 -21.76 -13.23
CA ARG A 603 20.95 -23.17 -12.91
C ARG A 603 21.22 -24.08 -14.12
N LYS A 604 20.74 -23.70 -15.32
CA LYS A 604 20.99 -24.43 -16.57
C LYS A 604 22.46 -24.42 -16.97
N ILE A 605 23.17 -23.34 -16.70
CA ILE A 605 24.61 -23.20 -17.01
C ILE A 605 25.42 -24.01 -16.04
N TYR A 606 25.17 -23.90 -14.74
CA TYR A 606 25.89 -24.65 -13.71
C TYR A 606 25.74 -26.17 -13.87
N ALA A 607 24.57 -26.66 -14.28
CA ALA A 607 24.34 -28.07 -14.57
C ALA A 607 25.18 -28.61 -15.72
N LYS A 608 25.75 -27.75 -16.57
CA LYS A 608 26.62 -28.13 -17.70
C LYS A 608 28.10 -28.11 -17.36
N THR A 609 28.50 -27.59 -16.19
CA THR A 609 29.91 -27.57 -15.74
C THR A 609 30.45 -28.98 -15.53
N ALA A 610 31.80 -29.15 -15.61
CA ALA A 610 32.44 -30.42 -15.35
C ALA A 610 32.15 -30.94 -13.94
N ASP A 611 32.30 -30.08 -12.93
CA ASP A 611 32.09 -30.41 -11.53
C ASP A 611 30.66 -30.92 -11.27
N ALA A 612 29.63 -30.34 -11.92
CA ALA A 612 28.25 -30.76 -11.80
C ALA A 612 27.98 -32.11 -12.48
N LYS A 613 28.58 -32.33 -13.67
CA LYS A 613 28.45 -33.60 -14.40
C LYS A 613 29.07 -34.76 -13.65
N ASP A 614 30.26 -34.58 -13.10
CA ASP A 614 30.96 -35.59 -12.30
C ASP A 614 30.14 -36.03 -11.09
N ARG A 615 29.40 -35.08 -10.50
CA ARG A 615 28.51 -35.31 -9.35
C ARG A 615 27.08 -35.66 -9.73
N LYS A 616 26.76 -35.72 -11.02
CA LYS A 616 25.44 -36.02 -11.61
C LYS A 616 24.34 -35.02 -11.18
N TYR A 617 24.70 -33.75 -10.94
CA TYR A 617 23.72 -32.70 -10.63
C TYR A 617 23.02 -32.18 -11.89
N LYS A 618 21.71 -31.98 -11.79
CA LYS A 618 20.85 -31.41 -12.82
C LYS A 618 20.47 -29.96 -12.44
N ALA A 619 19.90 -29.20 -13.38
CA ALA A 619 19.48 -27.81 -13.14
C ALA A 619 18.50 -27.66 -11.94
N GLY A 620 17.67 -28.67 -11.71
CA GLY A 620 16.78 -28.70 -10.54
C GLY A 620 17.51 -28.75 -9.20
N ASP A 621 18.67 -29.41 -9.14
CA ASP A 621 19.45 -29.59 -7.90
C ASP A 621 20.06 -28.26 -7.40
N PHE A 622 20.23 -27.28 -8.29
CA PHE A 622 20.72 -25.93 -7.98
C PHE A 622 19.61 -24.96 -7.50
N SER A 623 18.37 -25.42 -7.39
CA SER A 623 17.29 -24.63 -6.80
C SER A 623 17.42 -24.59 -5.28
N TYR A 624 17.58 -23.43 -4.69
CA TYR A 624 17.53 -23.29 -3.22
C TYR A 624 16.11 -23.49 -2.65
N ASN A 625 15.06 -23.56 -3.49
CA ASN A 625 13.68 -23.83 -3.04
C ASN A 625 13.40 -25.34 -2.92
N THR A 626 13.88 -26.15 -3.87
CA THR A 626 13.52 -27.57 -3.99
C THR A 626 14.70 -28.48 -4.30
N GLY A 627 15.90 -27.92 -4.59
CA GLY A 627 17.05 -28.68 -5.05
C GLY A 627 17.84 -29.36 -3.92
N LYS A 628 18.69 -30.30 -4.27
CA LYS A 628 19.55 -31.05 -3.34
C LYS A 628 20.66 -30.18 -2.71
N LEU A 629 21.03 -29.09 -3.40
CA LEU A 629 22.09 -28.17 -2.97
C LEU A 629 21.57 -27.03 -2.08
N ARG A 630 20.32 -27.04 -1.67
CA ARG A 630 19.76 -26.09 -0.70
C ARG A 630 20.33 -26.34 0.70
N CYS A 631 20.41 -25.29 1.49
CA CYS A 631 20.82 -25.39 2.88
C CYS A 631 19.82 -26.26 3.66
N PRO A 632 20.25 -27.32 4.37
CA PRO A 632 19.34 -28.20 5.10
C PRO A 632 18.83 -27.59 6.41
N VAL A 633 19.50 -26.57 6.95
CA VAL A 633 19.14 -25.93 8.23
C VAL A 633 18.02 -24.89 8.05
N CYS A 634 18.16 -23.98 7.08
CA CYS A 634 17.15 -22.96 6.80
C CYS A 634 16.19 -23.38 5.67
N ASP A 635 16.32 -24.56 5.12
CA ASP A 635 15.50 -25.04 4.00
C ASP A 635 15.47 -24.08 2.81
N GLY A 636 16.57 -23.35 2.58
CA GLY A 636 16.74 -22.41 1.47
C GLY A 636 16.15 -21.02 1.69
N THR A 637 15.70 -20.67 2.88
CA THR A 637 15.25 -19.31 3.19
C THR A 637 16.40 -18.34 3.40
N GLY A 638 17.59 -18.82 3.78
CA GLY A 638 18.76 -18.00 4.12
C GLY A 638 18.73 -17.50 5.56
N GLN A 639 17.60 -17.56 6.23
CA GLN A 639 17.40 -17.08 7.60
C GLN A 639 16.63 -18.07 8.45
N ILE A 640 16.70 -17.90 9.77
CA ILE A 640 15.97 -18.67 10.76
C ILE A 640 15.13 -17.67 11.55
N SER A 641 13.83 -17.87 11.58
CA SER A 641 12.93 -17.11 12.45
C SER A 641 12.96 -17.74 13.85
N LEU A 642 13.33 -16.94 14.83
CA LEU A 642 13.29 -17.32 16.23
C LEU A 642 11.98 -16.81 16.84
N ASP A 643 11.10 -17.76 17.17
CA ASP A 643 9.93 -17.49 18.02
C ASP A 643 10.41 -17.16 19.43
N VAL A 644 10.45 -15.88 19.74
CA VAL A 644 10.79 -15.41 21.09
C VAL A 644 9.47 -15.13 21.81
N GLN A 645 9.02 -16.05 22.66
CA GLN A 645 7.78 -15.90 23.43
C GLN A 645 7.61 -14.46 23.94
N PHE A 646 6.50 -13.81 23.56
CA PHE A 646 6.12 -12.43 23.91
C PHE A 646 6.90 -11.29 23.20
N LEU A 647 7.73 -11.60 22.20
CA LEU A 647 8.37 -10.63 21.32
C LEU A 647 8.00 -10.95 19.86
N PRO A 648 8.12 -10.01 18.93
CA PRO A 648 8.04 -10.33 17.50
C PRO A 648 9.12 -11.34 17.13
N ASP A 649 8.81 -12.22 16.19
CA ASP A 649 9.80 -13.14 15.61
C ASP A 649 11.03 -12.38 15.16
N VAL A 650 12.20 -12.87 15.53
CA VAL A 650 13.48 -12.29 15.14
C VAL A 650 14.10 -13.17 14.06
N ASP A 651 14.21 -12.62 12.85
CA ASP A 651 14.90 -13.29 11.76
C ASP A 651 16.40 -13.06 11.86
N ILE A 652 17.17 -14.14 11.93
CA ILE A 652 18.64 -14.11 11.93
C ILE A 652 19.17 -14.81 10.70
N PRO A 653 20.31 -14.38 10.12
CA PRO A 653 21.00 -15.15 9.08
C PRO A 653 21.26 -16.58 9.52
N CYS A 654 21.01 -17.52 8.64
CA CYS A 654 21.20 -18.94 8.96
C CYS A 654 22.68 -19.20 9.32
N PRO A 655 23.01 -19.75 10.50
CA PRO A 655 24.39 -19.94 10.94
C PRO A 655 25.16 -20.97 10.09
N GLU A 656 24.47 -21.89 9.40
CA GLU A 656 25.10 -22.87 8.54
C GLU A 656 25.49 -22.32 7.18
N CYS A 657 24.61 -21.55 6.52
CA CYS A 657 24.87 -21.03 5.19
C CYS A 657 25.21 -19.52 5.15
N GLY A 658 25.20 -18.84 6.29
CA GLY A 658 25.51 -17.41 6.36
C GLY A 658 24.58 -16.49 5.56
N GLY A 659 23.36 -16.95 5.24
CA GLY A 659 22.43 -16.23 4.36
C GLY A 659 22.43 -16.66 2.90
N SER A 660 23.44 -17.42 2.43
CA SER A 660 23.59 -17.81 1.02
C SER A 660 22.49 -18.73 0.48
N ARG A 661 21.66 -19.35 1.35
CA ARG A 661 20.58 -20.30 1.01
C ARG A 661 21.06 -21.66 0.53
N TYR A 662 22.36 -21.85 0.30
CA TYR A 662 22.96 -23.03 -0.28
C TYR A 662 23.76 -23.84 0.74
N ALA A 663 23.76 -25.17 0.54
CA ALA A 663 24.67 -26.07 1.27
C ALA A 663 26.12 -25.92 0.77
N LYS A 664 27.08 -26.31 1.59
CA LYS A 664 28.55 -26.26 1.27
C LYS A 664 28.90 -26.91 -0.04
N GLY A 665 28.17 -27.93 -0.47
CA GLY A 665 28.38 -28.60 -1.77
C GLY A 665 28.17 -27.69 -2.99
N ALA A 666 27.36 -26.66 -2.89
CA ALA A 666 27.11 -25.71 -3.99
C ALA A 666 28.35 -24.82 -4.27
N TRP A 667 29.11 -24.48 -3.23
CA TRP A 667 30.35 -23.67 -3.35
C TRP A 667 31.49 -24.37 -4.08
N GLN A 668 31.43 -25.73 -4.18
CA GLN A 668 32.45 -26.54 -4.86
C GLN A 668 32.18 -26.70 -6.34
N ILE A 669 31.11 -26.11 -6.85
CA ILE A 669 30.73 -26.19 -8.26
C ILE A 669 30.87 -24.81 -8.86
N SER A 670 31.81 -24.64 -9.77
CA SER A 670 32.11 -23.31 -10.31
C SER A 670 31.92 -23.26 -11.83
N TYR A 671 31.50 -22.09 -12.27
CA TYR A 671 31.52 -21.66 -13.65
C TYR A 671 32.82 -20.88 -13.87
N GLU A 672 33.56 -21.21 -14.95
CA GLU A 672 34.78 -20.51 -15.34
C GLU A 672 34.50 -19.61 -16.54
N ASN A 673 34.76 -18.32 -16.40
CA ASN A 673 34.57 -17.36 -17.48
C ASN A 673 35.78 -17.39 -18.45
N LYS A 674 35.66 -16.72 -19.61
CA LYS A 674 36.74 -16.65 -20.63
C LYS A 674 38.04 -15.99 -20.13
N GLN A 675 38.02 -15.33 -19.00
CA GLN A 675 39.20 -14.72 -18.37
C GLN A 675 39.91 -15.66 -17.40
N GLY A 676 39.37 -16.87 -17.19
CA GLY A 676 39.89 -17.88 -16.26
C GLY A 676 39.44 -17.70 -14.82
N ASN A 677 38.54 -16.76 -14.53
CA ASN A 677 37.98 -16.57 -13.19
C ASN A 677 36.87 -17.61 -12.95
N ARG A 678 36.84 -18.19 -11.76
CA ARG A 678 35.89 -19.18 -11.34
C ARG A 678 34.95 -18.63 -10.30
N TYR A 679 33.65 -18.83 -10.49
CA TYR A 679 32.59 -18.37 -9.60
C TYR A 679 31.63 -19.51 -9.29
N SER A 680 31.32 -19.75 -8.02
CA SER A 680 30.23 -20.62 -7.60
C SER A 680 28.88 -19.92 -7.75
N LEU A 681 27.78 -20.68 -7.79
CA LEU A 681 26.44 -20.07 -7.85
C LEU A 681 26.13 -19.23 -6.59
N PRO A 682 26.42 -19.68 -5.35
CA PRO A 682 26.26 -18.83 -4.17
C PRO A 682 27.03 -17.51 -4.25
N GLU A 683 28.30 -17.52 -4.72
CA GLU A 683 29.08 -16.28 -4.90
C GLU A 683 28.42 -15.30 -5.86
N LEU A 684 27.90 -15.79 -7.01
CA LEU A 684 27.17 -14.92 -7.93
C LEU A 684 25.90 -14.35 -7.29
N MET A 685 25.21 -15.14 -6.46
CA MET A 685 24.00 -14.66 -5.77
C MET A 685 24.30 -13.59 -4.71
N GLU A 686 25.49 -13.57 -4.15
CA GLU A 686 25.96 -12.55 -3.19
C GLU A 686 26.45 -11.26 -3.87
N MET A 687 26.72 -11.30 -5.20
CA MET A 687 27.16 -10.13 -5.94
C MET A 687 26.01 -9.16 -6.21
N ASP A 688 26.32 -7.86 -6.19
CA ASP A 688 25.45 -6.85 -6.80
C ASP A 688 25.42 -6.99 -8.32
N VAL A 689 24.36 -6.43 -8.94
CA VAL A 689 24.16 -6.51 -10.39
C VAL A 689 25.36 -5.94 -11.19
N ASN A 690 26.00 -4.84 -10.74
CA ASN A 690 27.14 -4.23 -11.43
C ASN A 690 28.34 -5.17 -11.42
N THR A 691 28.63 -5.78 -10.28
CA THR A 691 29.72 -6.76 -10.12
C THR A 691 29.44 -8.03 -10.90
N ALA A 692 28.22 -8.55 -10.82
CA ALA A 692 27.81 -9.74 -11.58
C ALA A 692 27.90 -9.53 -13.10
N LEU A 693 27.57 -8.34 -13.62
CA LEU A 693 27.76 -7.97 -15.03
C LEU A 693 29.18 -8.18 -15.52
N GLN A 694 30.17 -7.87 -14.69
CA GLN A 694 31.59 -8.07 -15.04
C GLN A 694 31.97 -9.56 -15.00
N ALA A 695 31.45 -10.30 -14.00
CA ALA A 695 31.76 -11.72 -13.80
C ALA A 695 31.20 -12.60 -14.92
N VAL A 696 30.05 -12.26 -15.50
CA VAL A 696 29.32 -13.11 -16.47
C VAL A 696 29.22 -12.52 -17.89
N LYS A 697 30.22 -11.74 -18.32
CA LYS A 697 30.24 -11.08 -19.66
C LYS A 697 30.00 -12.04 -20.82
N ASP A 698 30.41 -13.26 -20.72
CA ASP A 698 30.31 -14.30 -21.74
C ASP A 698 28.98 -15.08 -21.69
N LEU A 699 28.16 -14.90 -20.68
CA LEU A 699 26.82 -15.47 -20.57
C LEU A 699 25.76 -14.53 -21.19
N LYS A 700 25.68 -14.52 -22.52
CA LYS A 700 24.94 -13.50 -23.30
C LYS A 700 23.56 -13.19 -22.75
N LEU A 701 22.72 -14.18 -22.41
CA LEU A 701 21.35 -13.94 -21.93
C LEU A 701 21.32 -13.40 -20.49
N VAL A 702 22.18 -13.94 -19.63
CA VAL A 702 22.32 -13.46 -18.23
C VAL A 702 22.84 -12.03 -18.23
N HIS A 703 23.89 -11.75 -19.02
CA HIS A 703 24.47 -10.42 -19.17
C HIS A 703 23.46 -9.39 -19.68
N GLN A 704 22.62 -9.76 -20.66
CA GLN A 704 21.56 -8.89 -21.18
C GLN A 704 20.54 -8.55 -20.09
N ARG A 705 20.06 -9.53 -19.31
CA ARG A 705 19.10 -9.31 -18.22
C ARG A 705 19.68 -8.47 -17.09
N LEU A 706 20.94 -8.70 -16.73
CA LEU A 706 21.64 -7.85 -15.76
C LEU A 706 21.82 -6.42 -16.28
N GLY A 707 22.07 -6.25 -17.59
CA GLY A 707 22.15 -4.95 -18.25
C GLY A 707 20.82 -4.17 -18.14
N VAL A 708 19.68 -4.84 -18.29
CA VAL A 708 18.36 -4.24 -18.08
C VAL A 708 18.21 -3.75 -16.63
N LEU A 709 18.55 -4.57 -15.64
CA LEU A 709 18.50 -4.16 -14.22
C LEU A 709 19.38 -2.94 -13.95
N LYS A 710 20.62 -2.93 -14.49
CA LYS A 710 21.53 -1.80 -14.36
C LYS A 710 20.93 -0.52 -14.98
N ASN A 711 20.37 -0.61 -16.19
CA ASN A 711 19.77 0.55 -16.88
C ASN A 711 18.53 1.08 -16.18
N LEU A 712 17.87 0.27 -15.35
CA LEU A 712 16.77 0.67 -14.48
C LEU A 712 17.24 1.23 -13.13
N GLY A 713 18.54 1.49 -12.94
CA GLY A 713 19.10 2.00 -11.69
C GLY A 713 19.11 0.99 -10.54
N LEU A 714 18.99 -0.33 -10.85
CA LEU A 714 19.03 -1.43 -9.87
C LEU A 714 20.41 -2.11 -9.78
N GLY A 715 21.45 -1.41 -10.26
CA GLY A 715 22.82 -1.95 -10.33
C GLY A 715 23.44 -2.32 -8.98
N TYR A 716 22.96 -1.74 -7.90
CA TYR A 716 23.43 -1.96 -6.54
C TYR A 716 22.77 -3.10 -5.79
N LEU A 717 21.61 -3.59 -6.26
CA LEU A 717 20.90 -4.70 -5.63
C LEU A 717 21.70 -5.99 -5.76
N THR A 718 21.74 -6.80 -4.70
CA THR A 718 22.34 -8.12 -4.76
C THR A 718 21.39 -9.10 -5.45
N LEU A 719 21.95 -10.07 -6.19
CA LEU A 719 21.13 -11.06 -6.91
C LEU A 719 20.31 -11.93 -5.95
N GLY A 720 20.83 -12.19 -4.75
CA GLY A 720 20.19 -12.97 -3.70
C GLY A 720 19.27 -12.17 -2.78
N GLU A 721 19.14 -10.86 -2.97
CA GLU A 721 18.28 -10.01 -2.14
C GLU A 721 16.83 -10.41 -2.25
N GLU A 722 16.15 -10.43 -1.11
CA GLU A 722 14.76 -10.87 -1.01
C GLU A 722 13.82 -9.82 -1.59
N THR A 723 12.85 -10.25 -2.42
CA THR A 723 11.92 -9.30 -3.02
C THR A 723 11.00 -8.59 -2.01
N PRO A 724 10.61 -9.18 -0.86
CA PRO A 724 9.85 -8.45 0.16
C PRO A 724 10.62 -7.32 0.87
N SER A 725 11.96 -7.35 0.86
CA SER A 725 12.80 -6.31 1.47
C SER A 725 12.97 -5.06 0.61
N LEU A 726 12.60 -5.16 -0.68
CA LEU A 726 12.75 -4.06 -1.64
C LEU A 726 11.82 -2.89 -1.33
N SER A 727 12.30 -1.67 -1.54
CA SER A 727 11.47 -0.47 -1.52
C SER A 727 10.40 -0.51 -2.62
N GLY A 728 9.38 0.38 -2.55
CA GLY A 728 8.32 0.43 -3.55
C GLY A 728 8.85 0.68 -4.96
N GLY A 729 9.75 1.65 -5.10
CA GLY A 729 10.35 1.98 -6.37
C GLY A 729 11.27 0.89 -6.92
N GLU A 730 12.04 0.19 -6.07
CA GLU A 730 12.86 -0.95 -6.47
C GLU A 730 12.00 -2.11 -6.98
N ALA A 731 10.93 -2.44 -6.24
CA ALA A 731 9.98 -3.47 -6.64
C ALA A 731 9.34 -3.14 -8.01
N GLN A 732 8.93 -1.91 -8.20
CA GLN A 732 8.33 -1.44 -9.44
C GLN A 732 9.30 -1.54 -10.63
N ARG A 733 10.53 -1.06 -10.47
CA ARG A 733 11.57 -1.18 -11.50
C ARG A 733 11.96 -2.64 -11.78
N LEU A 734 11.93 -3.51 -10.78
CA LEU A 734 12.17 -4.95 -10.97
C LEU A 734 11.01 -5.61 -11.73
N LYS A 735 9.74 -5.22 -11.49
CA LYS A 735 8.58 -5.64 -12.31
C LYS A 735 8.79 -5.25 -13.77
N LEU A 736 9.16 -4.00 -14.01
CA LEU A 736 9.44 -3.50 -15.34
C LEU A 736 10.57 -4.31 -16.03
N ALA A 737 11.66 -4.60 -15.30
CA ALA A 737 12.76 -5.41 -15.83
C ALA A 737 12.30 -6.80 -16.35
N SER A 738 11.32 -7.40 -15.68
CA SER A 738 10.77 -8.71 -16.07
C SER A 738 9.94 -8.66 -17.35
N GLU A 739 9.39 -7.50 -17.70
CA GLU A 739 8.55 -7.27 -18.89
C GLU A 739 9.35 -6.72 -20.08
N MET A 740 10.53 -6.14 -19.85
CA MET A 740 11.39 -5.67 -20.93
C MET A 740 11.92 -6.84 -21.78
N GLY A 741 11.93 -6.67 -23.11
CA GLY A 741 12.41 -7.67 -24.07
C GLY A 741 11.33 -8.59 -24.65
N LYS A 742 10.07 -8.44 -24.24
CA LYS A 742 8.89 -9.01 -24.91
C LYS A 742 8.39 -8.02 -25.98
N GLY A 743 7.52 -8.46 -26.93
CA GLY A 743 6.87 -7.55 -27.88
C GLY A 743 6.21 -6.38 -27.16
N GLN A 744 6.42 -5.16 -27.63
CA GLN A 744 6.02 -3.94 -26.92
C GLN A 744 5.04 -3.09 -27.73
N SER A 745 5.04 -3.20 -29.05
CA SER A 745 4.27 -2.33 -29.96
C SER A 745 2.74 -2.49 -29.85
N ASP A 746 2.27 -3.61 -29.30
CA ASP A 746 0.86 -3.91 -29.05
C ASP A 746 0.49 -3.85 -27.56
N SER A 747 1.33 -3.21 -26.75
CA SER A 747 1.19 -3.18 -25.30
C SER A 747 1.00 -1.78 -24.75
N VAL A 748 0.12 -1.67 -23.75
CA VAL A 748 0.01 -0.49 -22.89
C VAL A 748 0.72 -0.80 -21.57
N PHE A 749 1.71 0.01 -21.22
CA PHE A 749 2.35 -0.01 -19.91
C PHE A 749 1.74 1.05 -19.03
N VAL A 750 1.16 0.65 -17.92
CA VAL A 750 0.58 1.57 -16.93
C VAL A 750 1.47 1.60 -15.70
N PHE A 751 1.91 2.78 -15.31
CA PHE A 751 2.74 3.01 -14.12
C PHE A 751 1.94 3.79 -13.09
N ASP A 752 1.95 3.34 -11.85
CA ASP A 752 1.29 4.00 -10.72
C ASP A 752 2.35 4.61 -9.79
N GLU A 753 2.47 5.93 -9.81
CA GLU A 753 3.43 6.73 -9.04
C GLU A 753 4.88 6.19 -9.08
N PRO A 754 5.51 6.04 -10.26
CA PRO A 754 6.82 5.40 -10.40
C PRO A 754 7.99 6.21 -9.87
N THR A 755 7.82 7.48 -9.52
CA THR A 755 8.89 8.33 -8.96
C THR A 755 9.01 8.24 -7.44
N ILE A 756 8.14 7.47 -6.77
CA ILE A 756 8.20 7.29 -5.32
C ILE A 756 9.60 6.87 -4.87
N GLY A 757 10.21 7.67 -3.98
CA GLY A 757 11.53 7.41 -3.41
C GLY A 757 12.70 7.57 -4.38
N LEU A 758 12.51 8.27 -5.50
CA LEU A 758 13.55 8.51 -6.49
C LEU A 758 14.20 9.88 -6.33
N HIS A 759 15.53 9.89 -6.31
CA HIS A 759 16.29 11.11 -6.49
C HIS A 759 16.09 11.66 -7.92
N PRO A 760 16.15 13.00 -8.16
CA PRO A 760 15.97 13.56 -9.50
C PRO A 760 16.85 12.93 -10.60
N LEU A 761 18.07 12.49 -10.28
CA LEU A 761 18.91 11.72 -11.22
C LEU A 761 18.30 10.35 -11.57
N ASP A 762 17.64 9.70 -10.62
CA ASP A 762 16.96 8.43 -10.88
C ASP A 762 15.68 8.66 -11.71
N VAL A 763 15.02 9.80 -11.53
CA VAL A 763 13.87 10.23 -12.37
C VAL A 763 14.33 10.45 -13.83
N GLN A 764 15.48 11.08 -14.06
CA GLN A 764 16.06 11.19 -15.42
C GLN A 764 16.29 9.81 -16.05
N THR A 765 16.81 8.87 -15.28
CA THR A 765 17.01 7.48 -15.75
C THR A 765 15.67 6.81 -16.11
N LEU A 766 14.64 7.00 -15.30
CA LEU A 766 13.28 6.48 -15.54
C LEU A 766 12.66 7.09 -16.79
N LEU A 767 12.81 8.40 -17.02
CA LEU A 767 12.35 9.07 -18.25
C LEU A 767 13.04 8.49 -19.49
N GLY A 768 14.34 8.17 -19.40
CA GLY A 768 15.05 7.44 -20.46
C GLY A 768 14.46 6.06 -20.77
N VAL A 769 13.99 5.37 -19.74
CA VAL A 769 13.30 4.08 -19.91
C VAL A 769 11.92 4.26 -20.57
N PHE A 770 11.15 5.27 -20.17
CA PHE A 770 9.89 5.58 -20.86
C PHE A 770 10.12 5.91 -22.33
N GLN A 771 11.18 6.68 -22.66
CA GLN A 771 11.54 6.94 -24.04
C GLN A 771 11.85 5.65 -24.81
N ALA A 772 12.63 4.74 -24.22
CA ALA A 772 12.95 3.47 -24.85
C ALA A 772 11.71 2.58 -25.07
N LEU A 773 10.72 2.60 -24.18
CA LEU A 773 9.44 1.92 -24.39
C LEU A 773 8.66 2.54 -25.57
N VAL A 774 8.55 3.87 -25.60
CA VAL A 774 7.88 4.60 -26.68
C VAL A 774 8.57 4.37 -28.02
N ASP A 775 9.91 4.40 -28.08
CA ASP A 775 10.70 4.13 -29.29
C ASP A 775 10.50 2.70 -29.81
N ASN A 776 10.19 1.76 -28.93
CA ASN A 776 9.82 0.39 -29.29
C ASN A 776 8.32 0.22 -29.62
N GLY A 777 7.58 1.32 -29.74
CA GLY A 777 6.17 1.37 -30.14
C GLY A 777 5.16 1.14 -29.01
N ALA A 778 5.60 1.03 -27.74
CA ALA A 778 4.69 0.88 -26.63
C ALA A 778 3.90 2.18 -26.33
N THR A 779 2.68 2.03 -25.87
CA THR A 779 1.92 3.12 -25.25
C THR A 779 2.25 3.15 -23.75
N VAL A 780 2.67 4.30 -23.24
CA VAL A 780 3.06 4.45 -21.83
C VAL A 780 2.07 5.42 -21.14
N LEU A 781 1.41 4.93 -20.10
CA LEU A 781 0.49 5.70 -19.27
C LEU A 781 1.03 5.76 -17.84
N VAL A 782 1.17 6.95 -17.29
CA VAL A 782 1.77 7.15 -15.96
C VAL A 782 0.82 7.96 -15.10
N ILE A 783 0.45 7.45 -13.92
CA ILE A 783 -0.22 8.25 -12.89
C ILE A 783 0.87 8.91 -12.08
N GLU A 784 0.93 10.25 -12.06
CA GLU A 784 2.06 10.96 -11.45
C GLU A 784 1.72 12.35 -10.91
N HIS A 785 2.53 12.77 -9.92
CA HIS A 785 2.52 14.11 -9.34
C HIS A 785 3.87 14.84 -9.52
N ASP A 786 4.93 14.09 -9.86
CA ASP A 786 6.25 14.65 -10.10
C ASP A 786 6.25 15.57 -11.32
N LEU A 787 6.64 16.85 -11.10
CA LEU A 787 6.61 17.87 -12.14
C LEU A 787 7.58 17.59 -13.28
N ASP A 788 8.69 16.91 -13.02
CA ASP A 788 9.68 16.61 -14.04
C ASP A 788 9.16 15.54 -15.01
N VAL A 789 8.42 14.54 -14.50
CA VAL A 789 7.73 13.56 -15.34
C VAL A 789 6.60 14.22 -16.14
N ILE A 790 5.81 15.08 -15.48
CA ILE A 790 4.69 15.77 -16.13
C ILE A 790 5.20 16.69 -17.27
N ARG A 791 6.27 17.45 -17.05
CA ARG A 791 6.90 18.30 -18.07
C ARG A 791 7.48 17.54 -19.26
N ASN A 792 7.86 16.28 -19.06
CA ASN A 792 8.39 15.39 -20.10
C ASN A 792 7.31 14.56 -20.81
N ALA A 793 6.01 14.69 -20.48
CA ALA A 793 4.92 13.97 -21.13
C ALA A 793 4.68 14.47 -22.56
N ASP A 794 4.25 13.58 -23.45
CA ASP A 794 3.72 13.97 -24.77
C ASP A 794 2.28 14.48 -24.65
N TYR A 795 1.53 13.93 -23.66
CA TYR A 795 0.14 14.27 -23.41
C TYR A 795 -0.18 14.15 -21.92
N ILE A 796 -1.00 15.07 -21.43
CA ILE A 796 -1.41 15.09 -20.02
C ILE A 796 -2.94 15.03 -19.94
N ILE A 797 -3.44 14.26 -18.97
CA ILE A 797 -4.83 14.23 -18.55
C ILE A 797 -4.85 14.72 -17.10
N ASP A 798 -5.36 15.93 -16.88
CA ASP A 798 -5.45 16.54 -15.55
C ASP A 798 -6.83 16.35 -14.95
N MET A 799 -6.88 15.66 -13.79
CA MET A 799 -8.12 15.34 -13.08
C MET A 799 -8.31 16.27 -11.88
N GLY A 800 -9.52 16.75 -11.70
CA GLY A 800 -9.82 17.66 -10.61
C GLY A 800 -11.24 18.21 -10.64
N PRO A 801 -11.42 19.49 -10.27
CA PRO A 801 -10.41 20.45 -9.75
C PRO A 801 -9.99 20.18 -8.30
N GLY A 802 -10.80 19.45 -7.52
CA GLY A 802 -10.58 19.09 -6.12
C GLY A 802 -10.49 17.58 -5.91
N GLY A 803 -10.48 17.15 -4.63
CA GLY A 803 -10.64 15.75 -4.23
C GLY A 803 -12.08 15.42 -3.86
N GLY A 804 -12.43 14.11 -3.86
CA GLY A 804 -13.78 13.65 -3.50
C GLY A 804 -14.88 14.16 -4.44
N GLU A 805 -15.99 14.64 -3.88
CA GLU A 805 -17.17 15.15 -4.64
C GLU A 805 -16.86 16.37 -5.51
N GLU A 806 -15.87 17.18 -5.14
CA GLU A 806 -15.41 18.34 -5.91
C GLU A 806 -14.52 17.92 -7.09
N GLY A 807 -14.03 16.68 -7.10
CA GLY A 807 -13.19 16.09 -8.13
C GLY A 807 -13.94 15.23 -9.13
N GLY A 808 -13.26 14.20 -9.60
CA GLY A 808 -13.81 13.15 -10.46
C GLY A 808 -14.11 13.58 -11.88
N ARG A 809 -13.50 14.67 -12.37
CA ARG A 809 -13.67 15.16 -13.74
C ARG A 809 -12.31 15.34 -14.40
N VAL A 810 -12.30 15.23 -15.72
CA VAL A 810 -11.17 15.69 -16.52
C VAL A 810 -11.29 17.21 -16.66
N VAL A 811 -10.35 17.95 -16.08
CA VAL A 811 -10.30 19.42 -16.09
C VAL A 811 -9.64 19.93 -17.37
N ALA A 812 -8.54 19.28 -17.77
CA ALA A 812 -7.80 19.64 -18.96
C ALA A 812 -7.10 18.42 -19.56
N CYS A 813 -6.95 18.44 -20.88
CA CYS A 813 -6.15 17.49 -21.64
C CYS A 813 -5.30 18.24 -22.66
N GLY A 814 -4.05 17.81 -22.87
CA GLY A 814 -3.18 18.43 -23.87
C GLY A 814 -1.71 18.22 -23.63
N THR A 815 -0.87 18.92 -24.36
CA THR A 815 0.57 18.98 -24.13
C THR A 815 0.88 19.75 -22.84
N PRO A 816 2.08 19.62 -22.25
CA PRO A 816 2.45 20.38 -21.06
C PRO A 816 2.21 21.89 -21.17
N GLU A 817 2.50 22.50 -22.33
CA GLU A 817 2.27 23.93 -22.57
C GLU A 817 0.77 24.27 -22.57
N GLN A 818 -0.08 23.39 -23.09
CA GLN A 818 -1.54 23.58 -23.08
C GLN A 818 -2.11 23.50 -21.67
N ILE A 819 -1.61 22.57 -20.86
CA ILE A 819 -2.00 22.44 -19.45
C ILE A 819 -1.53 23.65 -18.65
N ALA A 820 -0.29 24.12 -18.84
CA ALA A 820 0.26 25.30 -18.17
C ALA A 820 -0.53 26.58 -18.50
N ALA A 821 -1.10 26.66 -19.69
CA ALA A 821 -1.94 27.79 -20.13
C ALA A 821 -3.39 27.72 -19.65
N ASN A 822 -3.83 26.61 -19.06
CA ASN A 822 -5.21 26.40 -18.61
C ASN A 822 -5.42 26.91 -17.18
N GLU A 823 -6.21 27.93 -16.99
CA GLU A 823 -6.48 28.55 -15.69
C GLU A 823 -7.23 27.64 -14.69
N GLU A 824 -8.02 26.67 -15.19
CA GLU A 824 -8.76 25.71 -14.38
C GLU A 824 -7.86 24.58 -13.85
N SER A 825 -6.74 24.32 -14.51
CA SER A 825 -5.78 23.31 -14.12
C SER A 825 -5.03 23.73 -12.84
N VAL A 826 -5.19 22.94 -11.77
CA VAL A 826 -4.40 23.14 -10.56
C VAL A 826 -2.94 22.75 -10.82
N THR A 827 -2.70 21.67 -11.54
CA THR A 827 -1.35 21.21 -11.94
C THR A 827 -0.65 22.22 -12.84
N GLY A 828 -1.37 22.82 -13.80
CA GLY A 828 -0.83 23.79 -14.74
C GLY A 828 -0.17 25.01 -14.08
N LYS A 829 -0.61 25.39 -12.89
CA LYS A 829 -0.01 26.50 -12.13
C LYS A 829 1.42 26.22 -11.62
N TYR A 830 1.85 24.96 -11.67
CA TYR A 830 3.18 24.50 -11.20
C TYR A 830 4.10 24.10 -12.38
N LEU A 831 3.57 23.98 -13.58
CA LEU A 831 4.35 23.71 -14.80
C LEU A 831 5.02 24.95 -15.34
#